data_a8264f1f2f02b88aa9cd4248a8081d26
#
_entry.id   a8264f1f2f02b88aa9cd4248a8081d26
#
_cell.length_a   1.000
_cell.length_b   1.000
_cell.length_c   1.000
_cell.angle_alpha   90.00
_cell.angle_beta   90.00
_cell.angle_gamma   90.00
#
_symmetry.space_group_name_H-M   'P 1'
#
loop_
_entity.id
_entity.type
_entity.pdbx_description
1 polymer ?
#
loop_
_entity_poly.entity_id
_entity_poly.type
_entity_poly.pdbx_seq_one_letter_code
_entity_poly.pdbx_strand_id
1 'polypeptide(L)'
;MGELLWSPTEEQKSQSEINKFKQYVEKEHGLFFPSYQELWTWSTTELASFWKSIATYFNIKFHSDFTTIVESPADPTSFIGTKWFAGATLNYAEHVFRNTTEKRPALIFQSEQQVKREVSWTELEFMVLKLQVYLKELGVQSGDRVAGVLINGIEAVALFLAVNSIGAVWSCCSPDFGEASIQDRFEQIEPKVLFANSNYYYNGRLFEKAESIKQLSLRLPSLLACVLIDDNIWEEILKMDLAQAELQFTAMPFDAPIWILYSSGTTGKPKAITHGVGGMLLEHMKALGLHQNVQDGDRFMWYSTTGWMMWNYALSALLMGNTLCIYDGATNYPDKLSLWKFAQESKVDHFGVGAAYLISCQDQDLRSLAYQPKTIGSTGSPLPPDVFEWLNLQFPKSQIVSLSGGTDVCSAFLSGCTLLDVYAGEIQCRTLGSKIEAFDEHGHHLYGEVGELVILAPMPCMPIYFWNDLANKKYFDSYFDKYSGVWSHGDWIKITAHDGIIMYGRSDATLNRGGVRIGTAEIYNVLNRTKGVLDSLVICVDHENGSSDMLLFVQLDNGLLNDALKGEIKRELRQQYSPRHVPDDIFQVSAIPYTLSGKKLELPIKKIFSGMTVEKAVSVDIMRNRESLLDFEAISKIWRRS
;
A
#
# COMPACT_ATOMS: atom_id res chain seq x y z
N MET A 1 -13.37 -1.44 -23.57
CA MET A 1 -11.94 -1.09 -23.62
C MET A 1 -11.83 0.38 -23.25
N GLY A 2 -10.88 0.72 -22.36
CA GLY A 2 -10.65 2.10 -21.98
C GLY A 2 -10.19 2.95 -23.17
N GLU A 3 -10.44 4.25 -23.12
CA GLU A 3 -9.92 5.20 -24.11
C GLU A 3 -8.40 5.35 -23.92
N LEU A 4 -7.65 5.45 -25.02
CA LEU A 4 -6.22 5.76 -24.99
C LEU A 4 -6.02 7.21 -24.56
N LEU A 5 -5.31 7.42 -23.46
CA LEU A 5 -5.10 8.75 -22.86
C LEU A 5 -3.67 9.28 -23.03
N TRP A 6 -2.70 8.41 -22.95
CA TRP A 6 -1.30 8.81 -23.00
C TRP A 6 -0.45 7.71 -23.65
N SER A 7 0.50 8.13 -24.47
CA SER A 7 1.50 7.25 -25.06
C SER A 7 2.89 7.83 -24.82
N PRO A 8 3.87 7.00 -24.45
CA PRO A 8 5.24 7.46 -24.28
C PRO A 8 5.85 7.81 -25.63
N THR A 9 6.57 8.93 -25.68
CA THR A 9 7.41 9.27 -26.84
C THR A 9 8.59 8.30 -26.95
N GLU A 10 9.20 8.19 -28.13
CA GLU A 10 10.40 7.36 -28.31
C GLU A 10 11.57 7.82 -27.43
N GLU A 11 11.66 9.11 -27.15
CA GLU A 11 12.62 9.67 -26.20
C GLU A 11 12.35 9.16 -24.76
N GLN A 12 11.09 9.24 -24.29
CA GLN A 12 10.71 8.74 -22.98
C GLN A 12 10.96 7.23 -22.84
N LYS A 13 10.63 6.45 -23.88
CA LYS A 13 10.94 5.01 -23.91
C LYS A 13 12.44 4.76 -23.79
N SER A 14 13.24 5.41 -24.64
CA SER A 14 14.68 5.20 -24.71
C SER A 14 15.41 5.59 -23.42
N GLN A 15 14.94 6.62 -22.73
CA GLN A 15 15.50 7.13 -21.46
C GLN A 15 14.95 6.42 -20.21
N SER A 16 13.90 5.60 -20.36
CA SER A 16 13.25 4.95 -19.23
C SER A 16 14.16 3.89 -18.58
N GLU A 17 14.03 3.75 -17.27
CA GLU A 17 14.82 2.80 -16.49
C GLU A 17 14.53 1.35 -16.89
N ILE A 18 13.26 1.05 -17.21
CA ILE A 18 12.89 -0.28 -17.70
C ILE A 18 13.51 -0.60 -19.06
N ASN A 19 13.67 0.36 -19.97
CA ASN A 19 14.35 0.13 -21.24
C ASN A 19 15.85 -0.09 -21.07
N LYS A 20 16.48 0.67 -20.19
CA LYS A 20 17.89 0.47 -19.83
C LYS A 20 18.11 -0.92 -19.23
N PHE A 21 17.22 -1.34 -18.31
CA PHE A 21 17.24 -2.69 -17.74
C PHE A 21 17.03 -3.76 -18.82
N LYS A 22 16.06 -3.58 -19.73
CA LYS A 22 15.83 -4.49 -20.87
C LYS A 22 17.10 -4.68 -21.69
N GLN A 23 17.75 -3.57 -22.10
CA GLN A 23 18.98 -3.60 -22.88
C GLN A 23 20.14 -4.28 -22.12
N TYR A 24 20.23 -4.03 -20.80
CA TYR A 24 21.19 -4.71 -19.94
C TYR A 24 20.99 -6.23 -19.95
N VAL A 25 19.75 -6.71 -19.76
CA VAL A 25 19.41 -8.13 -19.75
C VAL A 25 19.64 -8.78 -21.12
N GLU A 26 19.23 -8.10 -22.21
CA GLU A 26 19.47 -8.57 -23.59
C GLU A 26 20.96 -8.82 -23.84
N LYS A 27 21.80 -7.89 -23.41
CA LYS A 27 23.26 -8.00 -23.55
C LYS A 27 23.86 -9.09 -22.68
N GLU A 28 23.45 -9.15 -21.41
CA GLU A 28 24.01 -10.07 -20.40
C GLU A 28 23.68 -11.53 -20.72
N HIS A 29 22.46 -11.80 -21.20
CA HIS A 29 21.97 -13.15 -21.46
C HIS A 29 21.96 -13.53 -22.94
N GLY A 30 22.36 -12.64 -23.86
CA GLY A 30 22.30 -12.89 -25.31
C GLY A 30 20.86 -13.04 -25.83
N LEU A 31 19.90 -12.34 -25.22
CA LEU A 31 18.48 -12.39 -25.54
C LEU A 31 18.05 -11.15 -26.32
N PHE A 32 16.85 -11.22 -26.89
CA PHE A 32 16.19 -10.08 -27.52
C PHE A 32 14.70 -10.10 -27.19
N PHE A 33 14.15 -8.98 -26.71
CA PHE A 33 12.76 -8.84 -26.31
C PHE A 33 12.06 -7.80 -27.21
N PRO A 34 11.32 -8.21 -28.24
CA PRO A 34 10.57 -7.32 -29.12
C PRO A 34 9.49 -6.49 -28.37
N SER A 35 8.95 -7.03 -27.27
CA SER A 35 7.86 -6.41 -26.50
C SER A 35 8.09 -6.50 -24.99
N TYR A 36 7.32 -5.70 -24.24
CA TYR A 36 7.25 -5.82 -22.78
C TYR A 36 6.77 -7.20 -22.34
N GLN A 37 5.78 -7.78 -23.05
CA GLN A 37 5.19 -9.07 -22.70
C GLN A 37 6.23 -10.21 -22.75
N GLU A 38 7.16 -10.18 -23.69
CA GLU A 38 8.24 -11.18 -23.76
C GLU A 38 9.27 -11.00 -22.65
N LEU A 39 9.61 -9.75 -22.32
CA LEU A 39 10.44 -9.45 -21.15
C LEU A 39 9.74 -9.91 -19.85
N TRP A 40 8.42 -9.65 -19.71
CA TRP A 40 7.64 -10.12 -18.58
C TRP A 40 7.61 -11.65 -18.50
N THR A 41 7.36 -12.32 -19.61
CA THR A 41 7.36 -13.79 -19.69
C THR A 41 8.69 -14.35 -19.21
N TRP A 42 9.81 -13.83 -19.74
CA TRP A 42 11.14 -14.24 -19.28
C TRP A 42 11.34 -14.00 -17.79
N SER A 43 10.93 -12.86 -17.28
CA SER A 43 11.10 -12.49 -15.86
C SER A 43 10.33 -13.41 -14.90
N THR A 44 9.27 -14.06 -15.40
CA THR A 44 8.38 -14.94 -14.61
C THR A 44 8.62 -16.43 -14.84
N THR A 45 9.41 -16.80 -15.84
CA THR A 45 9.83 -18.19 -16.10
C THR A 45 11.27 -18.45 -15.66
N GLU A 46 12.15 -17.47 -15.86
CA GLU A 46 13.59 -17.57 -15.53
C GLU A 46 13.90 -16.82 -14.22
N LEU A 47 13.18 -17.17 -13.13
CA LEU A 47 13.22 -16.45 -11.86
C LEU A 47 14.63 -16.21 -11.31
N ALA A 48 15.50 -17.23 -11.35
CA ALA A 48 16.88 -17.10 -10.86
C ALA A 48 17.68 -16.08 -11.67
N SER A 49 17.59 -16.14 -13.00
CA SER A 49 18.27 -15.21 -13.90
C SER A 49 17.74 -13.80 -13.75
N PHE A 50 16.41 -13.65 -13.65
CA PHE A 50 15.76 -12.36 -13.49
C PHE A 50 16.17 -11.67 -12.17
N TRP A 51 16.02 -12.34 -11.03
CA TRP A 51 16.33 -11.72 -9.73
C TRP A 51 17.81 -11.48 -9.52
N LYS A 52 18.69 -12.32 -10.12
CA LYS A 52 20.13 -12.03 -10.21
C LYS A 52 20.38 -10.76 -11.02
N SER A 53 19.72 -10.63 -12.17
CA SER A 53 19.84 -9.43 -13.00
C SER A 53 19.39 -8.17 -12.28
N ILE A 54 18.28 -8.22 -11.51
CA ILE A 54 17.84 -7.11 -10.63
C ILE A 54 18.94 -6.77 -9.62
N ALA A 55 19.47 -7.76 -8.90
CA ALA A 55 20.50 -7.53 -7.89
C ALA A 55 21.77 -6.90 -8.49
N THR A 56 22.20 -7.36 -9.67
CA THR A 56 23.38 -6.84 -10.36
C THR A 56 23.12 -5.44 -10.94
N TYR A 57 21.98 -5.23 -11.61
CA TYR A 57 21.64 -3.96 -12.24
C TYR A 57 21.55 -2.82 -11.23
N PHE A 58 20.91 -3.04 -10.08
CA PHE A 58 20.83 -2.07 -9.00
C PHE A 58 22.02 -2.10 -8.05
N ASN A 59 23.09 -2.84 -8.40
CA ASN A 59 24.33 -2.90 -7.65
C ASN A 59 24.08 -3.22 -6.16
N ILE A 60 23.38 -4.32 -5.88
CA ILE A 60 23.15 -4.77 -4.50
C ILE A 60 24.47 -5.20 -3.88
N LYS A 61 24.80 -4.61 -2.72
CA LYS A 61 26.00 -4.94 -1.95
C LYS A 61 25.70 -6.11 -1.03
N PHE A 62 26.25 -7.26 -1.35
CA PHE A 62 26.28 -8.43 -0.47
C PHE A 62 27.56 -8.42 0.36
N HIS A 63 27.45 -8.76 1.65
CA HIS A 63 28.61 -8.92 2.54
C HIS A 63 29.11 -10.36 2.59
N SER A 64 28.33 -11.33 2.13
CA SER A 64 28.73 -12.72 1.92
C SER A 64 28.17 -13.23 0.59
N ASP A 65 28.87 -14.19 0.00
CA ASP A 65 28.43 -14.87 -1.22
C ASP A 65 27.18 -15.72 -0.97
N PHE A 66 26.38 -15.91 -2.01
CA PHE A 66 25.25 -16.82 -2.00
C PHE A 66 25.56 -18.12 -2.76
N THR A 67 24.99 -19.22 -2.30
CA THR A 67 25.16 -20.54 -2.91
C THR A 67 24.15 -20.78 -4.03
N THR A 68 22.91 -20.32 -3.82
CA THR A 68 21.80 -20.46 -4.76
C THR A 68 20.98 -19.17 -4.77
N ILE A 69 20.33 -18.87 -5.91
CA ILE A 69 19.51 -17.67 -6.05
C ILE A 69 18.08 -17.93 -5.60
N VAL A 70 17.52 -19.08 -5.96
CA VAL A 70 16.20 -19.53 -5.53
C VAL A 70 16.22 -21.00 -5.20
N GLU A 71 15.68 -21.34 -4.03
CA GLU A 71 15.44 -22.71 -3.58
C GLU A 71 13.93 -22.88 -3.36
N SER A 72 13.34 -23.83 -4.10
CA SER A 72 11.93 -24.15 -3.96
C SER A 72 11.63 -24.72 -2.58
N PRO A 73 10.44 -24.50 -2.02
CA PRO A 73 10.04 -25.11 -0.77
C PRO A 73 9.93 -26.63 -0.91
N ALA A 74 10.06 -27.35 0.20
CA ALA A 74 9.90 -28.81 0.23
C ALA A 74 8.45 -29.24 -0.07
N ASP A 75 7.48 -28.40 0.32
CA ASP A 75 6.05 -28.61 0.03
C ASP A 75 5.65 -27.86 -1.24
N PRO A 76 5.31 -28.55 -2.34
CA PRO A 76 4.93 -27.90 -3.59
C PRO A 76 3.51 -27.32 -3.56
N THR A 77 2.74 -27.51 -2.48
CA THR A 77 1.37 -26.98 -2.36
C THR A 77 1.33 -25.50 -1.98
N SER A 78 2.48 -24.89 -1.72
CA SER A 78 2.61 -23.46 -1.40
C SER A 78 3.99 -22.93 -1.80
N PHE A 79 4.17 -21.60 -1.70
CA PHE A 79 5.48 -20.94 -1.84
C PHE A 79 6.17 -20.71 -0.49
N ILE A 80 5.56 -21.16 0.60
CA ILE A 80 6.05 -20.94 1.97
C ILE A 80 7.38 -21.66 2.14
N GLY A 81 8.40 -20.90 2.58
CA GLY A 81 9.75 -21.44 2.77
C GLY A 81 10.63 -21.38 1.52
N THR A 82 10.18 -20.78 0.40
CA THR A 82 11.08 -20.42 -0.70
C THR A 82 12.21 -19.55 -0.18
N LYS A 83 13.46 -19.94 -0.46
CA LYS A 83 14.64 -19.16 -0.08
C LYS A 83 15.22 -18.44 -1.27
N TRP A 84 15.65 -17.22 -1.03
CA TRP A 84 16.28 -16.38 -2.04
C TRP A 84 17.71 -16.05 -1.63
N PHE A 85 18.66 -16.05 -2.58
CA PHE A 85 20.07 -15.73 -2.37
C PHE A 85 20.63 -16.39 -1.09
N ALA A 86 20.47 -17.71 -0.98
CA ALA A 86 20.81 -18.48 0.21
C ALA A 86 22.30 -18.30 0.60
N GLY A 87 22.53 -17.85 1.83
CA GLY A 87 23.86 -17.53 2.36
C GLY A 87 24.25 -16.06 2.22
N ALA A 88 23.56 -15.27 1.38
CA ALA A 88 23.83 -13.84 1.26
C ALA A 88 23.49 -13.09 2.55
N THR A 89 24.30 -12.09 2.86
CA THR A 89 24.01 -11.12 3.93
C THR A 89 24.12 -9.70 3.39
N LEU A 90 23.28 -8.79 3.90
CA LEU A 90 23.19 -7.40 3.44
C LEU A 90 22.50 -6.52 4.50
N ASN A 91 22.47 -5.21 4.27
CA ASN A 91 21.74 -4.28 5.14
C ASN A 91 20.94 -3.26 4.31
N TYR A 92 19.68 -3.04 4.64
CA TYR A 92 18.80 -2.12 3.91
C TYR A 92 19.21 -0.65 4.12
N ALA A 93 19.49 -0.24 5.36
CA ALA A 93 19.89 1.13 5.66
C ALA A 93 21.23 1.50 5.00
N GLU A 94 22.17 0.55 4.88
CA GLU A 94 23.42 0.76 4.13
C GLU A 94 23.16 1.12 2.67
N HIS A 95 22.16 0.48 2.04
CA HIS A 95 21.78 0.80 0.66
C HIS A 95 21.11 2.17 0.53
N VAL A 96 20.48 2.69 1.58
CA VAL A 96 20.00 4.06 1.62
C VAL A 96 21.17 5.03 1.69
N PHE A 97 22.08 4.87 2.67
CA PHE A 97 23.18 5.81 2.92
C PHE A 97 24.30 5.77 1.88
N ARG A 98 24.39 4.76 1.04
CA ARG A 98 25.32 4.77 -0.12
C ARG A 98 25.02 5.91 -1.10
N ASN A 99 23.82 6.50 -1.04
CA ASN A 99 23.35 7.58 -1.90
C ASN A 99 23.56 8.96 -1.29
N THR A 100 24.24 9.07 -0.13
CA THR A 100 24.53 10.34 0.55
C THR A 100 25.18 11.34 -0.39
N THR A 101 24.63 12.57 -0.41
CA THR A 101 25.10 13.63 -1.30
C THR A 101 24.80 15.01 -0.71
N GLU A 102 25.65 15.99 -1.03
CA GLU A 102 25.41 17.41 -0.69
C GLU A 102 24.57 18.15 -1.74
N LYS A 103 24.28 17.51 -2.89
CA LYS A 103 23.62 18.17 -4.02
C LYS A 103 22.12 18.39 -3.82
N ARG A 104 21.49 17.63 -2.92
CA ARG A 104 20.04 17.64 -2.67
C ARG A 104 19.74 17.18 -1.25
N PRO A 105 18.61 17.60 -0.65
CA PRO A 105 18.18 17.07 0.64
C PRO A 105 17.80 15.60 0.55
N ALA A 106 17.93 14.86 1.65
CA ALA A 106 17.37 13.52 1.81
C ALA A 106 15.84 13.57 1.94
N LEU A 107 15.35 14.51 2.75
CA LEU A 107 13.92 14.66 3.04
C LEU A 107 13.47 16.11 2.83
N ILE A 108 12.22 16.26 2.38
CA ILE A 108 11.45 17.50 2.46
C ILE A 108 10.20 17.19 3.25
N PHE A 109 9.99 17.85 4.37
CA PHE A 109 8.86 17.62 5.27
C PHE A 109 8.00 18.86 5.42
N GLN A 110 6.70 18.67 5.50
CA GLN A 110 5.72 19.67 5.89
C GLN A 110 4.57 18.99 6.64
N SER A 111 3.96 19.72 7.59
CA SER A 111 2.71 19.27 8.21
C SER A 111 1.67 20.40 8.22
N GLU A 112 0.49 20.13 8.76
CA GLU A 112 -0.55 21.16 8.95
C GLU A 112 -0.07 22.33 9.83
N GLN A 113 0.91 22.11 10.72
CA GLN A 113 1.40 23.09 11.69
C GLN A 113 2.81 23.58 11.39
N GLN A 114 3.59 22.76 10.70
CA GLN A 114 5.00 23.09 10.42
C GLN A 114 5.15 23.48 8.96
N VAL A 115 5.85 24.61 8.75
CA VAL A 115 6.27 25.03 7.42
C VAL A 115 7.27 24.04 6.84
N LYS A 116 7.38 24.06 5.51
CA LYS A 116 8.30 23.20 4.78
C LYS A 116 9.73 23.28 5.33
N ARG A 117 10.32 22.13 5.63
CA ARG A 117 11.70 21.94 6.09
C ARG A 117 12.41 20.95 5.18
N GLU A 118 13.63 21.28 4.81
CA GLU A 118 14.55 20.37 4.13
C GLU A 118 15.52 19.76 5.16
N VAL A 119 15.80 18.47 5.02
CA VAL A 119 16.76 17.72 5.85
C VAL A 119 17.86 17.19 4.95
N SER A 120 19.10 17.60 5.18
CA SER A 120 20.25 17.10 4.43
C SER A 120 20.53 15.63 4.74
N TRP A 121 21.25 14.95 3.84
CA TRP A 121 21.72 13.59 4.09
C TRP A 121 22.59 13.51 5.35
N THR A 122 23.46 14.49 5.54
CA THR A 122 24.31 14.59 6.75
C THR A 122 23.48 14.73 8.03
N GLU A 123 22.44 15.56 8.00
CA GLU A 123 21.55 15.73 9.15
C GLU A 123 20.79 14.43 9.45
N LEU A 124 20.27 13.75 8.43
CA LEU A 124 19.60 12.46 8.59
C LEU A 124 20.55 11.39 9.14
N GLU A 125 21.76 11.32 8.62
CA GLU A 125 22.80 10.37 9.07
C GLU A 125 23.17 10.59 10.53
N PHE A 126 23.36 11.83 10.96
CA PHE A 126 23.62 12.16 12.37
C PHE A 126 22.46 11.78 13.29
N MET A 127 21.22 12.02 12.87
CA MET A 127 20.06 11.62 13.63
C MET A 127 20.00 10.08 13.76
N VAL A 128 20.18 9.36 12.68
CA VAL A 128 20.21 7.89 12.66
C VAL A 128 21.34 7.35 13.54
N LEU A 129 22.52 7.95 13.49
CA LEU A 129 23.67 7.56 14.34
C LEU A 129 23.35 7.70 15.84
N LYS A 130 22.75 8.82 16.25
CA LYS A 130 22.35 9.05 17.65
C LYS A 130 21.33 8.02 18.12
N LEU A 131 20.33 7.76 17.29
CA LEU A 131 19.33 6.73 17.58
C LEU A 131 19.92 5.31 17.60
N GLN A 132 20.88 5.02 16.71
CA GLN A 132 21.60 3.73 16.73
C GLN A 132 22.37 3.53 18.04
N VAL A 133 23.09 4.56 18.52
CA VAL A 133 23.84 4.51 19.79
C VAL A 133 22.86 4.30 20.95
N TYR A 134 21.80 5.09 21.02
CA TYR A 134 20.79 4.96 22.08
C TYR A 134 20.16 3.56 22.12
N LEU A 135 19.78 3.01 20.98
CA LEU A 135 19.22 1.66 20.90
C LEU A 135 20.21 0.60 21.39
N LYS A 136 21.50 0.73 21.04
CA LYS A 136 22.57 -0.19 21.51
C LYS A 136 22.80 -0.06 23.02
N GLU A 137 22.77 1.14 23.58
CA GLU A 137 22.89 1.38 25.03
C GLU A 137 21.72 0.76 25.81
N LEU A 138 20.51 0.77 25.24
CA LEU A 138 19.35 0.06 25.79
C LEU A 138 19.44 -1.48 25.65
N GLY A 139 20.49 -2.01 25.00
CA GLY A 139 20.67 -3.44 24.79
C GLY A 139 19.79 -4.02 23.67
N VAL A 140 19.31 -3.20 22.73
CA VAL A 140 18.61 -3.68 21.52
C VAL A 140 19.61 -4.39 20.61
N GLN A 141 19.28 -5.58 20.20
CA GLN A 141 20.11 -6.46 19.37
C GLN A 141 19.40 -6.78 18.05
N SER A 142 20.15 -7.38 17.12
CA SER A 142 19.60 -7.92 15.89
C SER A 142 18.43 -8.88 16.16
N GLY A 143 17.34 -8.72 15.43
CA GLY A 143 16.10 -9.49 15.59
C GLY A 143 15.15 -8.97 16.69
N ASP A 144 15.57 -8.04 17.53
CA ASP A 144 14.67 -7.40 18.50
C ASP A 144 13.68 -6.47 17.80
N ARG A 145 12.48 -6.32 18.34
CA ARG A 145 11.45 -5.47 17.78
C ARG A 145 11.48 -4.10 18.44
N VAL A 146 11.46 -3.08 17.59
CA VAL A 146 11.29 -1.69 17.99
C VAL A 146 10.00 -1.18 17.35
N ALA A 147 9.12 -0.64 18.17
CA ALA A 147 7.81 -0.17 17.73
C ALA A 147 7.71 1.35 17.71
N GLY A 148 6.86 1.87 16.80
CA GLY A 148 6.51 3.28 16.72
C GLY A 148 5.02 3.53 16.77
N VAL A 149 4.59 4.60 17.45
CA VAL A 149 3.27 5.23 17.30
C VAL A 149 3.54 6.66 16.85
N LEU A 150 3.75 6.84 15.55
CA LEU A 150 4.41 8.03 15.02
C LEU A 150 3.62 8.65 13.85
N ILE A 151 3.66 9.96 13.78
CA ILE A 151 3.21 10.70 12.58
C ILE A 151 4.13 10.37 11.38
N ASN A 152 3.69 10.73 10.18
CA ASN A 152 4.52 10.64 8.98
C ASN A 152 5.55 11.79 8.97
N GLY A 153 6.59 11.68 9.79
CA GLY A 153 7.58 12.71 10.04
C GLY A 153 9.03 12.25 9.87
N ILE A 154 9.94 13.18 10.03
CA ILE A 154 11.40 12.99 9.92
C ILE A 154 11.86 11.91 10.91
N GLU A 155 11.33 11.96 12.13
CA GLU A 155 11.69 11.08 13.24
C GLU A 155 11.34 9.62 12.94
N ALA A 156 10.19 9.38 12.32
CA ALA A 156 9.77 8.03 11.90
C ALA A 156 10.74 7.43 10.86
N VAL A 157 11.20 8.23 9.90
CA VAL A 157 12.20 7.82 8.90
C VAL A 157 13.54 7.53 9.57
N ALA A 158 14.01 8.40 10.42
CA ALA A 158 15.29 8.23 11.12
C ALA A 158 15.29 7.00 12.03
N LEU A 159 14.20 6.77 12.78
CA LEU A 159 14.02 5.60 13.63
C LEU A 159 13.99 4.29 12.82
N PHE A 160 13.25 4.26 11.71
CA PHE A 160 13.24 3.11 10.81
C PHE A 160 14.66 2.76 10.35
N LEU A 161 15.43 3.76 9.89
CA LEU A 161 16.81 3.55 9.42
C LEU A 161 17.75 3.13 10.54
N ALA A 162 17.63 3.71 11.74
CA ALA A 162 18.44 3.33 12.89
C ALA A 162 18.18 1.89 13.33
N VAL A 163 16.91 1.46 13.40
CA VAL A 163 16.50 0.10 13.74
C VAL A 163 17.05 -0.88 12.71
N ASN A 164 16.90 -0.58 11.41
CA ASN A 164 17.41 -1.45 10.35
C ASN A 164 18.95 -1.50 10.30
N SER A 165 19.63 -0.41 10.65
CA SER A 165 21.11 -0.38 10.66
C SER A 165 21.72 -1.42 11.60
N ILE A 166 21.07 -1.71 12.73
CA ILE A 166 21.51 -2.72 13.72
C ILE A 166 20.90 -4.10 13.50
N GLY A 167 20.10 -4.29 12.44
CA GLY A 167 19.41 -5.55 12.16
C GLY A 167 18.22 -5.85 13.08
N ALA A 168 17.71 -4.86 13.79
CA ALA A 168 16.47 -4.97 14.54
C ALA A 168 15.24 -4.82 13.62
N VAL A 169 14.08 -5.24 14.11
CA VAL A 169 12.83 -5.33 13.33
C VAL A 169 11.93 -4.15 13.65
N TRP A 170 11.52 -3.41 12.61
CA TRP A 170 10.65 -2.26 12.75
C TRP A 170 9.17 -2.65 12.74
N SER A 171 8.34 -1.96 13.52
CA SER A 171 6.88 -2.01 13.37
C SER A 171 6.28 -0.67 13.77
N CYS A 172 5.34 -0.13 13.00
CA CYS A 172 4.77 1.17 13.29
C CYS A 172 3.25 1.19 13.10
N CYS A 173 2.59 1.93 13.99
CA CYS A 173 1.21 2.34 13.88
C CYS A 173 1.12 3.86 13.76
N SER A 174 0.11 4.35 13.05
CA SER A 174 -0.20 5.78 13.04
C SER A 174 -0.87 6.18 14.38
N PRO A 175 -0.64 7.39 14.91
CA PRO A 175 -1.21 7.82 16.18
C PRO A 175 -2.74 8.01 16.18
N ASP A 176 -3.37 8.02 15.00
CA ASP A 176 -4.83 8.03 14.85
C ASP A 176 -5.49 6.68 15.16
N PHE A 177 -4.71 5.59 15.29
CA PHE A 177 -5.23 4.30 15.72
C PHE A 177 -5.72 4.36 17.17
N GLY A 178 -6.81 3.61 17.47
CA GLY A 178 -7.29 3.43 18.83
C GLY A 178 -6.30 2.60 19.67
N GLU A 179 -6.31 2.82 20.97
CA GLU A 179 -5.39 2.17 21.94
C GLU A 179 -5.46 0.64 21.87
N ALA A 180 -6.68 0.07 21.86
CA ALA A 180 -6.87 -1.38 21.75
C ALA A 180 -6.29 -1.94 20.45
N SER A 181 -6.46 -1.20 19.34
CA SER A 181 -5.92 -1.59 18.03
C SER A 181 -4.39 -1.59 17.99
N ILE A 182 -3.75 -0.64 18.67
CA ILE A 182 -2.28 -0.60 18.80
C ILE A 182 -1.81 -1.74 19.70
N GLN A 183 -2.48 -1.95 20.83
CA GLN A 183 -2.19 -3.03 21.77
C GLN A 183 -2.27 -4.41 21.08
N ASP A 184 -3.34 -4.69 20.36
CA ASP A 184 -3.54 -5.96 19.62
C ASP A 184 -2.41 -6.26 18.63
N ARG A 185 -1.75 -5.24 18.12
CA ARG A 185 -0.61 -5.37 17.22
C ARG A 185 0.68 -5.63 17.98
N PHE A 186 0.97 -4.76 18.93
CA PHE A 186 2.27 -4.77 19.61
C PHE A 186 2.43 -5.90 20.64
N GLU A 187 1.34 -6.34 21.27
CA GLU A 187 1.37 -7.55 22.10
C GLU A 187 1.85 -8.79 21.34
N GLN A 188 1.54 -8.90 20.04
CA GLN A 188 1.93 -10.04 19.22
C GLN A 188 3.44 -10.12 19.03
N ILE A 189 4.11 -8.96 18.97
CA ILE A 189 5.53 -8.86 18.58
C ILE A 189 6.46 -8.58 19.76
N GLU A 190 5.91 -8.25 20.95
CA GLU A 190 6.67 -8.03 22.17
C GLU A 190 7.86 -7.07 21.95
N PRO A 191 7.62 -5.78 21.61
CA PRO A 191 8.69 -4.84 21.32
C PRO A 191 9.51 -4.52 22.56
N LYS A 192 10.84 -4.31 22.38
CA LYS A 192 11.73 -3.87 23.45
C LYS A 192 11.69 -2.36 23.69
N VAL A 193 11.46 -1.58 22.65
CA VAL A 193 11.39 -0.12 22.74
C VAL A 193 10.18 0.38 21.98
N LEU A 194 9.50 1.35 22.55
CA LEU A 194 8.39 2.08 21.94
C LEU A 194 8.74 3.55 21.80
N PHE A 195 8.70 4.09 20.59
CA PHE A 195 8.75 5.52 20.32
C PHE A 195 7.36 6.02 19.95
N ALA A 196 6.96 7.21 20.47
CA ALA A 196 5.62 7.72 20.18
C ALA A 196 5.59 9.25 20.15
N ASN A 197 4.66 9.81 19.38
CA ASN A 197 4.31 11.21 19.49
C ASN A 197 3.34 11.41 20.68
N SER A 198 3.58 12.44 21.50
CA SER A 198 2.68 12.80 22.60
C SER A 198 1.34 13.37 22.12
N ASN A 199 1.36 13.94 20.93
CA ASN A 199 0.20 14.53 20.26
C ASN A 199 0.39 14.54 18.74
N TYR A 200 -0.69 14.82 17.99
CA TYR A 200 -0.66 15.06 16.55
C TYR A 200 -1.78 16.00 16.12
N TYR A 201 -1.62 16.63 14.95
CA TYR A 201 -2.65 17.45 14.34
C TYR A 201 -3.29 16.72 13.16
N TYR A 202 -4.61 16.83 13.04
CA TYR A 202 -5.35 16.34 11.89
C TYR A 202 -6.60 17.19 11.64
N ASN A 203 -6.74 17.70 10.42
CA ASN A 203 -7.83 18.58 10.01
C ASN A 203 -7.98 19.81 10.93
N GLY A 204 -6.85 20.44 11.27
CA GLY A 204 -6.75 21.61 12.11
C GLY A 204 -6.98 21.36 13.60
N ARG A 205 -7.14 20.12 14.05
CA ARG A 205 -7.39 19.76 15.44
C ARG A 205 -6.18 19.08 16.07
N LEU A 206 -5.90 19.43 17.31
CA LEU A 206 -4.92 18.77 18.16
C LEU A 206 -5.55 17.53 18.82
N PHE A 207 -4.82 16.42 18.78
CA PHE A 207 -5.16 15.17 19.45
C PHE A 207 -4.05 14.78 20.42
N GLU A 208 -4.36 14.81 21.71
CA GLU A 208 -3.46 14.40 22.79
C GLU A 208 -3.37 12.88 22.87
N LYS A 209 -2.14 12.35 22.98
CA LYS A 209 -1.85 10.91 23.04
C LYS A 209 -0.98 10.50 24.23
N ALA A 210 -0.32 11.43 24.91
CA ALA A 210 0.66 11.13 25.96
C ALA A 210 0.11 10.15 27.03
N GLU A 211 -1.12 10.39 27.54
CA GLU A 211 -1.70 9.51 28.56
C GLU A 211 -2.05 8.11 27.98
N SER A 212 -2.60 8.05 26.76
CA SER A 212 -2.92 6.75 26.13
C SER A 212 -1.66 5.93 25.82
N ILE A 213 -0.56 6.59 25.42
CA ILE A 213 0.75 5.94 25.22
C ILE A 213 1.31 5.42 26.54
N LYS A 214 1.20 6.20 27.63
CA LYS A 214 1.59 5.74 28.96
C LYS A 214 0.80 4.52 29.41
N GLN A 215 -0.51 4.52 29.21
CA GLN A 215 -1.35 3.34 29.54
C GLN A 215 -0.99 2.12 28.66
N LEU A 216 -0.74 2.34 27.37
CA LEU A 216 -0.28 1.30 26.46
C LEU A 216 1.06 0.70 26.92
N SER A 217 2.03 1.54 27.32
CA SER A 217 3.36 1.07 27.76
C SER A 217 3.28 0.16 28.99
N LEU A 218 2.35 0.43 29.92
CA LEU A 218 2.12 -0.44 31.10
C LEU A 218 1.56 -1.83 30.73
N ARG A 219 0.92 -1.96 29.58
CA ARG A 219 0.37 -3.23 29.08
C ARG A 219 1.32 -4.01 28.18
N LEU A 220 2.49 -3.47 27.90
CA LEU A 220 3.54 -4.10 27.09
C LEU A 220 4.75 -4.44 27.98
N PRO A 221 4.73 -5.56 28.72
CA PRO A 221 5.75 -5.88 29.71
C PRO A 221 7.14 -6.15 29.12
N SER A 222 7.24 -6.31 27.79
CA SER A 222 8.51 -6.50 27.07
C SER A 222 9.32 -5.22 26.93
N LEU A 223 8.72 -4.03 27.16
CA LEU A 223 9.38 -2.74 26.95
C LEU A 223 10.48 -2.49 27.98
N LEU A 224 11.66 -2.16 27.49
CA LEU A 224 12.76 -1.62 28.27
C LEU A 224 12.65 -0.08 28.39
N ALA A 225 12.12 0.56 27.36
CA ALA A 225 11.89 2.01 27.30
C ALA A 225 10.66 2.37 26.47
N CYS A 226 9.99 3.45 26.88
CA CYS A 226 8.98 4.16 26.10
C CYS A 226 9.40 5.62 26.01
N VAL A 227 9.66 6.12 24.80
CA VAL A 227 10.20 7.46 24.53
C VAL A 227 9.18 8.27 23.75
N LEU A 228 8.78 9.42 24.30
CA LEU A 228 7.99 10.41 23.55
C LEU A 228 8.93 11.33 22.76
N ILE A 229 8.59 11.62 21.52
CA ILE A 229 9.44 12.38 20.58
C ILE A 229 9.68 13.83 21.05
N ASP A 230 8.86 14.34 21.94
CA ASP A 230 8.91 15.69 22.49
C ASP A 230 9.25 15.71 24.00
N ASP A 231 9.75 14.60 24.57
CA ASP A 231 10.17 14.54 25.96
C ASP A 231 11.68 14.85 26.16
N ASN A 232 12.09 14.92 27.43
CA ASN A 232 13.48 15.17 27.79
C ASN A 232 14.45 14.10 27.27
N ILE A 233 14.00 12.83 27.22
CA ILE A 233 14.83 11.71 26.73
C ILE A 233 15.13 11.89 25.26
N TRP A 234 14.12 12.29 24.46
CA TRP A 234 14.31 12.59 23.05
C TRP A 234 15.31 13.75 22.85
N GLU A 235 15.17 14.82 23.65
CA GLU A 235 16.12 15.93 23.60
C GLU A 235 17.54 15.52 24.00
N GLU A 236 17.71 14.64 24.99
CA GLU A 236 19.01 14.09 25.39
C GLU A 236 19.64 13.29 24.26
N ILE A 237 18.86 12.42 23.58
CA ILE A 237 19.33 11.68 22.41
C ILE A 237 19.84 12.65 21.33
N LEU A 238 19.08 13.70 21.02
CA LEU A 238 19.47 14.66 19.99
C LEU A 238 20.69 15.52 20.40
N LYS A 239 21.00 15.66 21.70
CA LYS A 239 22.15 16.39 22.22
C LYS A 239 23.41 15.52 22.40
N MET A 240 23.36 14.21 22.17
CA MET A 240 24.53 13.33 22.28
C MET A 240 25.69 13.86 21.45
N ASP A 241 26.86 13.95 22.06
CA ASP A 241 28.13 14.27 21.37
C ASP A 241 28.74 12.94 20.88
N LEU A 242 28.78 12.76 19.58
CA LEU A 242 29.25 11.55 18.91
C LEU A 242 30.46 11.80 18.00
N ALA A 243 31.31 12.79 18.38
CA ALA A 243 32.41 13.30 17.54
C ALA A 243 33.37 12.24 16.95
N GLN A 244 33.34 10.99 17.42
CA GLN A 244 34.17 9.89 16.94
C GLN A 244 33.35 8.62 16.57
N ALA A 245 32.03 8.66 16.64
CA ALA A 245 31.19 7.52 16.27
C ALA A 245 30.83 7.57 14.77
N GLU A 246 30.85 6.42 14.14
CA GLU A 246 30.43 6.26 12.75
C GLU A 246 29.21 5.34 12.69
N LEU A 247 28.32 5.60 11.74
CA LEU A 247 27.17 4.75 11.50
C LEU A 247 27.61 3.34 11.08
N GLN A 248 27.11 2.34 11.76
CA GLN A 248 27.45 0.93 11.53
C GLN A 248 26.27 0.19 10.94
N PHE A 249 26.53 -0.76 10.03
CA PHE A 249 25.51 -1.57 9.39
C PHE A 249 25.74 -3.05 9.67
N THR A 250 24.80 -3.66 10.38
CA THR A 250 24.86 -5.10 10.68
C THR A 250 24.46 -5.90 9.45
N ALA A 251 25.34 -6.76 8.95
CA ALA A 251 25.05 -7.66 7.87
C ALA A 251 24.02 -8.72 8.28
N MET A 252 22.84 -8.68 7.69
CA MET A 252 21.70 -9.55 7.99
C MET A 252 21.52 -10.62 6.92
N PRO A 253 21.14 -11.87 7.27
CA PRO A 253 20.71 -12.85 6.27
C PRO A 253 19.63 -12.27 5.34
N PHE A 254 19.62 -12.72 4.08
CA PHE A 254 18.69 -12.21 3.07
C PHE A 254 17.21 -12.30 3.50
N ASP A 255 16.83 -13.35 4.18
CA ASP A 255 15.49 -13.62 4.72
C ASP A 255 15.30 -13.18 6.19
N ALA A 256 16.26 -12.43 6.76
CA ALA A 256 16.06 -11.85 8.10
C ALA A 256 14.91 -10.84 8.10
N PRO A 257 14.10 -10.77 9.19
CA PRO A 257 13.00 -9.81 9.28
C PRO A 257 13.49 -8.36 9.19
N ILE A 258 12.83 -7.54 8.37
CA ILE A 258 13.07 -6.09 8.29
C ILE A 258 11.99 -5.30 9.04
N TRP A 259 10.73 -5.67 8.83
CA TRP A 259 9.57 -5.06 9.48
C TRP A 259 8.42 -6.05 9.63
N ILE A 260 7.49 -5.67 10.51
CA ILE A 260 6.21 -6.36 10.68
C ILE A 260 5.11 -5.36 10.39
N LEU A 261 4.29 -5.67 9.40
CA LEU A 261 3.12 -4.90 8.99
C LEU A 261 1.84 -5.67 9.38
N TYR A 262 0.73 -4.93 9.43
CA TYR A 262 -0.53 -5.53 9.84
C TYR A 262 -1.59 -5.36 8.78
N SER A 263 -2.28 -6.44 8.45
CA SER A 263 -3.50 -6.41 7.68
C SER A 263 -4.69 -6.80 8.55
N SER A 264 -5.85 -6.19 8.30
CA SER A 264 -7.09 -6.58 8.97
C SER A 264 -7.44 -8.01 8.55
N GLY A 265 -7.42 -8.92 9.51
CA GLY A 265 -7.98 -10.26 9.32
C GLY A 265 -9.52 -10.19 9.25
N THR A 266 -10.14 -11.14 8.56
CA THR A 266 -11.60 -11.27 8.51
C THR A 266 -12.20 -11.66 9.85
N THR A 267 -11.38 -12.21 10.76
CA THR A 267 -11.78 -12.63 12.12
C THR A 267 -10.57 -12.56 13.06
N GLY A 268 -10.70 -11.86 14.19
CA GLY A 268 -9.70 -11.85 15.27
C GLY A 268 -8.62 -10.77 15.15
N LYS A 269 -7.48 -10.98 15.81
CA LYS A 269 -6.35 -10.04 15.80
C LYS A 269 -5.78 -9.86 14.38
N PRO A 270 -5.27 -8.66 14.05
CA PRO A 270 -4.63 -8.41 12.75
C PRO A 270 -3.49 -9.40 12.47
N LYS A 271 -3.35 -9.80 11.19
CA LYS A 271 -2.22 -10.63 10.75
C LYS A 271 -0.94 -9.82 10.86
N ALA A 272 0.03 -10.30 11.62
CA ALA A 272 1.34 -9.68 11.74
C ALA A 272 2.28 -10.23 10.64
N ILE A 273 2.32 -9.56 9.50
CA ILE A 273 3.00 -9.98 8.28
C ILE A 273 4.46 -9.55 8.35
N THR A 274 5.38 -10.51 8.24
CA THR A 274 6.82 -10.28 8.36
C THR A 274 7.49 -10.39 6.99
N HIS A 275 8.23 -9.34 6.59
CA HIS A 275 8.97 -9.30 5.33
C HIS A 275 10.48 -9.42 5.56
N GLY A 276 11.19 -9.98 4.56
CA GLY A 276 12.64 -10.17 4.59
C GLY A 276 13.42 -8.95 4.05
N VAL A 277 14.59 -8.69 4.64
CA VAL A 277 15.47 -7.55 4.27
C VAL A 277 15.80 -7.55 2.78
N GLY A 278 16.31 -8.66 2.27
CA GLY A 278 16.76 -8.76 0.89
C GLY A 278 15.60 -8.74 -0.11
N GLY A 279 14.51 -9.41 0.25
CA GLY A 279 13.30 -9.43 -0.59
C GLY A 279 12.72 -8.04 -0.80
N MET A 280 12.61 -7.25 0.27
CA MET A 280 12.13 -5.88 0.19
C MET A 280 13.09 -4.96 -0.55
N LEU A 281 14.39 -5.12 -0.36
CA LEU A 281 15.39 -4.33 -1.07
C LEU A 281 15.29 -4.52 -2.59
N LEU A 282 15.26 -5.77 -3.08
CA LEU A 282 15.13 -6.09 -4.50
C LEU A 282 13.80 -5.61 -5.09
N GLU A 283 12.72 -5.91 -4.40
CA GLU A 283 11.37 -5.58 -4.87
C GLU A 283 11.15 -4.07 -4.98
N HIS A 284 11.54 -3.30 -3.96
CA HIS A 284 11.34 -1.87 -3.96
C HIS A 284 12.15 -1.16 -5.04
N MET A 285 13.40 -1.58 -5.27
CA MET A 285 14.21 -1.04 -6.37
C MET A 285 13.63 -1.39 -7.73
N LYS A 286 13.15 -2.63 -7.91
CA LYS A 286 12.43 -3.05 -9.13
C LYS A 286 11.17 -2.21 -9.34
N ALA A 287 10.34 -2.08 -8.32
CA ALA A 287 9.05 -1.39 -8.42
C ALA A 287 9.20 0.10 -8.71
N LEU A 288 10.07 0.80 -7.99
CA LEU A 288 10.30 2.22 -8.21
C LEU A 288 11.05 2.48 -9.52
N GLY A 289 12.19 1.80 -9.74
CA GLY A 289 13.03 2.04 -10.91
C GLY A 289 12.34 1.62 -12.20
N LEU A 290 11.89 0.36 -12.29
CA LEU A 290 11.39 -0.18 -13.55
C LEU A 290 9.92 0.17 -13.83
N HIS A 291 9.07 0.22 -12.79
CA HIS A 291 7.62 0.38 -12.98
C HIS A 291 7.08 1.79 -12.74
N GLN A 292 7.78 2.61 -11.96
CA GLN A 292 7.46 4.03 -11.81
C GLN A 292 8.46 4.95 -12.47
N ASN A 293 9.52 4.38 -13.08
CA ASN A 293 10.58 5.12 -13.77
C ASN A 293 11.25 6.18 -12.87
N VAL A 294 11.41 5.87 -11.59
CA VAL A 294 12.08 6.74 -10.62
C VAL A 294 13.58 6.69 -10.87
N GLN A 295 14.20 7.83 -11.09
CA GLN A 295 15.63 7.98 -11.41
C GLN A 295 16.38 8.72 -10.31
N ASP A 296 17.70 8.54 -10.24
CA ASP A 296 18.53 9.26 -9.27
C ASP A 296 18.31 10.78 -9.33
N GLY A 297 18.08 11.37 -8.18
CA GLY A 297 17.86 12.80 -8.03
C GLY A 297 16.42 13.27 -8.16
N ASP A 298 15.49 12.41 -8.51
CA ASP A 298 14.07 12.74 -8.55
C ASP A 298 13.54 13.03 -7.13
N ARG A 299 12.42 13.71 -7.07
CA ARG A 299 11.67 13.98 -5.84
C ARG A 299 10.43 13.13 -5.82
N PHE A 300 10.39 12.21 -4.86
CA PHE A 300 9.32 11.22 -4.73
C PHE A 300 8.42 11.55 -3.55
N MET A 301 7.13 11.47 -3.76
CA MET A 301 6.10 11.62 -2.74
C MET A 301 5.04 10.54 -2.90
N TRP A 302 4.69 9.88 -1.80
CA TRP A 302 3.45 9.12 -1.70
C TRP A 302 2.76 9.47 -0.39
N TYR A 303 1.60 10.13 -0.47
CA TYR A 303 0.85 10.45 0.74
C TYR A 303 0.39 9.17 1.44
N SER A 304 0.80 9.02 2.68
CA SER A 304 0.51 7.84 3.50
C SER A 304 0.58 8.20 4.99
N THR A 305 0.04 7.34 5.83
CA THR A 305 0.32 7.32 7.26
C THR A 305 1.31 6.20 7.57
N THR A 306 1.98 6.26 8.70
CA THR A 306 2.97 5.26 9.14
C THR A 306 2.36 3.87 9.38
N GLY A 307 1.03 3.79 9.57
CA GLY A 307 0.29 2.54 9.72
C GLY A 307 -0.12 1.87 8.40
N TRP A 308 0.17 2.46 7.25
CA TRP A 308 -0.14 1.92 5.93
C TRP A 308 1.14 1.50 5.19
N MET A 309 1.13 0.33 4.52
CA MET A 309 2.31 -0.20 3.81
C MET A 309 2.89 0.76 2.76
N MET A 310 2.10 1.69 2.23
CA MET A 310 2.59 2.70 1.28
C MET A 310 3.59 3.67 1.92
N TRP A 311 3.66 3.77 3.25
CA TRP A 311 4.73 4.47 3.93
C TRP A 311 6.07 3.75 3.73
N ASN A 312 6.11 2.43 3.94
CA ASN A 312 7.31 1.61 3.71
C ASN A 312 7.73 1.65 2.25
N TYR A 313 6.75 1.62 1.34
CA TYR A 313 6.98 1.77 -0.09
C TYR A 313 7.59 3.14 -0.45
N ALA A 314 7.04 4.24 0.10
CA ALA A 314 7.55 5.58 -0.16
C ALA A 314 8.99 5.78 0.35
N LEU A 315 9.32 5.23 1.53
CA LEU A 315 10.68 5.26 2.08
C LEU A 315 11.72 4.68 1.13
N SER A 316 11.35 3.72 0.32
CA SER A 316 12.26 3.07 -0.62
C SER A 316 12.77 4.00 -1.74
N ALA A 317 12.18 5.19 -1.90
CA ALA A 317 12.72 6.22 -2.78
C ALA A 317 14.16 6.62 -2.37
N LEU A 318 14.50 6.56 -1.09
CA LEU A 318 15.85 6.80 -0.61
C LEU A 318 16.87 5.76 -1.12
N LEU A 319 16.45 4.54 -1.43
CA LEU A 319 17.29 3.51 -2.07
C LEU A 319 17.72 3.90 -3.48
N MET A 320 16.90 4.69 -4.16
CA MET A 320 17.14 5.17 -5.53
C MET A 320 17.92 6.50 -5.57
N GLY A 321 18.35 7.01 -4.41
CA GLY A 321 19.05 8.29 -4.31
C GLY A 321 18.14 9.50 -4.46
N ASN A 322 16.87 9.37 -4.22
CA ASN A 322 15.87 10.43 -4.35
C ASN A 322 15.75 11.29 -3.09
N THR A 323 15.14 12.46 -3.25
CA THR A 323 14.60 13.22 -2.13
C THR A 323 13.19 12.70 -1.83
N LEU A 324 12.97 12.20 -0.62
CA LEU A 324 11.65 11.81 -0.16
C LEU A 324 10.90 13.04 0.38
N CYS A 325 9.75 13.34 -0.24
CA CYS A 325 8.85 14.41 0.19
C CYS A 325 7.73 13.84 1.07
N ILE A 326 7.62 14.34 2.29
CA ILE A 326 6.73 13.83 3.33
C ILE A 326 5.75 14.92 3.74
N TYR A 327 4.48 14.60 3.78
CA TYR A 327 3.41 15.46 4.31
C TYR A 327 2.64 14.74 5.39
N ASP A 328 2.50 15.40 6.58
CA ASP A 328 1.67 14.90 7.68
C ASP A 328 0.46 15.80 7.91
N GLY A 329 -0.72 15.18 8.04
CA GLY A 329 -2.01 15.87 8.23
C GLY A 329 -3.06 15.46 7.21
N ALA A 330 -4.23 16.11 7.25
CA ALA A 330 -5.33 15.83 6.33
C ALA A 330 -5.05 16.35 4.91
N THR A 331 -5.41 15.57 3.92
CA THR A 331 -5.17 15.90 2.49
C THR A 331 -5.96 17.12 2.00
N ASN A 332 -7.04 17.47 2.72
CA ASN A 332 -7.99 18.52 2.35
C ASN A 332 -8.02 19.68 3.35
N TYR A 333 -7.00 19.83 4.20
CA TYR A 333 -6.89 20.94 5.14
C TYR A 333 -5.68 21.83 4.82
N PRO A 334 -5.85 23.16 4.82
CA PRO A 334 -7.10 23.92 4.97
C PRO A 334 -8.03 23.85 3.75
N ASP A 335 -7.56 23.36 2.61
CA ASP A 335 -8.33 23.19 1.37
C ASP A 335 -7.87 21.95 0.58
N LYS A 336 -8.66 21.53 -0.43
CA LYS A 336 -8.37 20.36 -1.29
C LYS A 336 -7.07 20.47 -2.09
N LEU A 337 -6.52 21.67 -2.23
CA LEU A 337 -5.27 21.92 -2.98
C LEU A 337 -4.01 21.86 -2.11
N SER A 338 -4.14 21.72 -0.79
CA SER A 338 -3.01 21.79 0.15
C SER A 338 -1.90 20.80 -0.21
N LEU A 339 -2.25 19.56 -0.49
CA LEU A 339 -1.29 18.53 -0.88
C LEU A 339 -0.65 18.81 -2.26
N TRP A 340 -1.43 19.31 -3.22
CA TRP A 340 -0.93 19.71 -4.54
C TRP A 340 0.00 20.91 -4.46
N LYS A 341 -0.29 21.89 -3.60
CA LYS A 341 0.58 23.05 -3.36
C LYS A 341 1.91 22.60 -2.74
N PHE A 342 1.88 21.70 -1.76
CA PHE A 342 3.10 21.12 -1.20
C PHE A 342 3.93 20.39 -2.28
N ALA A 343 3.28 19.60 -3.14
CA ALA A 343 3.96 18.92 -4.23
C ALA A 343 4.59 19.89 -5.23
N GLN A 344 3.88 20.96 -5.61
CA GLN A 344 4.40 22.04 -6.46
C GLN A 344 5.61 22.74 -5.83
N GLU A 345 5.47 23.20 -4.58
CA GLU A 345 6.51 23.95 -3.86
C GLU A 345 7.75 23.10 -3.59
N SER A 346 7.55 21.80 -3.41
CA SER A 346 8.61 20.81 -3.23
C SER A 346 9.15 20.27 -4.56
N LYS A 347 8.58 20.68 -5.69
CA LYS A 347 8.95 20.24 -7.04
C LYS A 347 8.97 18.71 -7.16
N VAL A 348 7.91 18.06 -6.69
CA VAL A 348 7.77 16.60 -6.70
C VAL A 348 7.71 16.10 -8.14
N ASP A 349 8.55 15.14 -8.50
CA ASP A 349 8.55 14.48 -9.82
C ASP A 349 7.51 13.36 -9.88
N HIS A 350 7.37 12.59 -8.79
CA HIS A 350 6.47 11.45 -8.68
C HIS A 350 5.49 11.68 -7.54
N PHE A 351 4.25 11.99 -7.90
CA PHE A 351 3.17 12.30 -6.95
C PHE A 351 2.24 11.11 -6.80
N GLY A 352 2.17 10.50 -5.62
CA GLY A 352 1.33 9.35 -5.33
C GLY A 352 0.35 9.59 -4.18
N VAL A 353 -0.89 9.11 -4.36
CA VAL A 353 -1.96 9.24 -3.36
C VAL A 353 -2.96 8.09 -3.45
N GLY A 354 -3.92 8.03 -2.52
CA GLY A 354 -5.09 7.15 -2.63
C GLY A 354 -6.08 7.64 -3.68
N ALA A 355 -6.75 6.72 -4.39
CA ALA A 355 -7.74 7.06 -5.43
C ALA A 355 -8.87 7.96 -4.90
N ALA A 356 -9.31 7.77 -3.65
CA ALA A 356 -10.35 8.59 -3.03
C ALA A 356 -10.00 10.09 -2.99
N TYR A 357 -8.71 10.44 -2.79
CA TYR A 357 -8.28 11.83 -2.83
C TYR A 357 -8.39 12.41 -4.24
N LEU A 358 -7.96 11.69 -5.27
CA LEU A 358 -8.05 12.12 -6.66
C LEU A 358 -9.52 12.32 -7.09
N ILE A 359 -10.40 11.40 -6.71
CA ILE A 359 -11.85 11.51 -6.92
C ILE A 359 -12.38 12.81 -6.29
N SER A 360 -11.98 13.11 -5.05
CA SER A 360 -12.43 14.30 -4.32
C SER A 360 -11.95 15.63 -4.93
N CYS A 361 -10.92 15.58 -5.78
CA CYS A 361 -10.32 16.75 -6.43
C CYS A 361 -10.88 17.05 -7.83
N GLN A 362 -11.78 16.23 -8.39
CA GLN A 362 -12.27 16.40 -9.78
C GLN A 362 -12.97 17.75 -10.03
N ASP A 363 -13.47 18.41 -8.99
CA ASP A 363 -14.06 19.75 -9.05
C ASP A 363 -13.02 20.89 -9.09
N GLN A 364 -11.71 20.57 -9.02
CA GLN A 364 -10.63 21.55 -8.99
C GLN A 364 -9.95 21.70 -10.35
N ASP A 365 -9.54 22.94 -10.70
CA ASP A 365 -8.65 23.21 -11.83
C ASP A 365 -7.18 23.27 -11.36
N LEU A 366 -6.48 22.15 -11.52
CA LEU A 366 -5.08 22.01 -11.10
C LEU A 366 -4.08 22.65 -12.06
N ARG A 367 -4.49 23.00 -13.28
CA ARG A 367 -3.62 23.69 -14.28
C ARG A 367 -3.17 25.06 -13.77
N SER A 368 -3.96 25.69 -12.90
CA SER A 368 -3.64 26.96 -12.27
C SER A 368 -2.39 26.90 -11.38
N LEU A 369 -1.97 25.72 -10.93
CA LEU A 369 -0.77 25.52 -10.13
C LEU A 369 0.53 25.63 -10.94
N ALA A 370 0.47 25.62 -12.29
CA ALA A 370 1.67 25.60 -13.15
C ALA A 370 2.68 24.50 -12.75
N TYR A 371 2.17 23.35 -12.38
CA TYR A 371 2.92 22.18 -11.90
C TYR A 371 2.70 21.00 -12.85
N GLN A 372 3.75 20.24 -13.13
CA GLN A 372 3.70 19.10 -14.05
C GLN A 372 4.61 17.99 -13.53
N PRO A 373 4.09 17.03 -12.75
CA PRO A 373 4.88 15.87 -12.32
C PRO A 373 5.17 14.92 -13.50
N LYS A 374 6.20 14.09 -13.37
CA LYS A 374 6.50 13.01 -14.31
C LYS A 374 5.43 11.92 -14.26
N THR A 375 5.05 11.53 -13.05
CA THR A 375 4.02 10.51 -12.81
C THR A 375 3.02 10.96 -11.75
N ILE A 376 1.76 10.48 -11.90
CA ILE A 376 0.72 10.59 -10.88
C ILE A 376 0.31 9.17 -10.51
N GLY A 377 0.64 8.78 -9.27
CA GLY A 377 0.37 7.44 -8.73
C GLY A 377 -0.97 7.35 -8.00
N SER A 378 -1.68 6.24 -8.18
CA SER A 378 -2.93 5.94 -7.47
C SER A 378 -3.00 4.51 -6.98
N THR A 379 -3.47 4.31 -5.74
CA THR A 379 -3.72 2.99 -5.15
C THR A 379 -4.78 3.04 -4.06
N GLY A 380 -5.04 1.91 -3.41
CA GLY A 380 -5.98 1.74 -2.28
C GLY A 380 -7.40 1.35 -2.71
N SER A 381 -7.84 1.81 -3.85
CA SER A 381 -9.05 1.37 -4.55
C SER A 381 -8.87 1.55 -6.06
N PRO A 382 -9.69 0.91 -6.91
CA PRO A 382 -9.63 1.13 -8.36
C PRO A 382 -9.82 2.61 -8.69
N LEU A 383 -8.98 3.15 -9.57
CA LEU A 383 -9.14 4.52 -10.08
C LEU A 383 -10.19 4.48 -11.20
N PRO A 384 -11.30 5.25 -11.09
CA PRO A 384 -12.34 5.28 -12.12
C PRO A 384 -11.86 5.86 -13.47
N PRO A 385 -12.41 5.42 -14.62
CA PRO A 385 -11.99 5.91 -15.94
C PRO A 385 -12.10 7.42 -16.10
N ASP A 386 -13.16 8.04 -15.59
CA ASP A 386 -13.37 9.50 -15.65
C ASP A 386 -12.32 10.29 -14.85
N VAL A 387 -11.76 9.69 -13.78
CA VAL A 387 -10.66 10.31 -13.03
C VAL A 387 -9.35 10.23 -13.83
N PHE A 388 -9.11 9.13 -14.57
CA PHE A 388 -8.00 9.06 -15.51
C PHE A 388 -8.12 10.16 -16.59
N GLU A 389 -9.30 10.30 -17.20
CA GLU A 389 -9.58 11.33 -18.21
C GLU A 389 -9.35 12.74 -17.64
N TRP A 390 -9.89 13.02 -16.46
CA TRP A 390 -9.70 14.29 -15.76
C TRP A 390 -8.21 14.55 -15.47
N LEU A 391 -7.47 13.59 -14.93
CA LEU A 391 -6.02 13.74 -14.67
C LEU A 391 -5.24 14.01 -15.95
N ASN A 392 -5.57 13.33 -17.06
CA ASN A 392 -4.93 13.56 -18.34
C ASN A 392 -5.19 14.98 -18.89
N LEU A 393 -6.39 15.53 -18.64
CA LEU A 393 -6.70 16.92 -18.98
C LEU A 393 -5.94 17.93 -18.11
N GLN A 394 -5.74 17.62 -16.81
CA GLN A 394 -4.99 18.48 -15.90
C GLN A 394 -3.48 18.41 -16.15
N PHE A 395 -2.95 17.22 -16.44
CA PHE A 395 -1.53 16.90 -16.55
C PHE A 395 -1.21 16.08 -17.81
N PRO A 396 -1.35 16.66 -19.02
CA PRO A 396 -1.28 15.89 -20.28
C PRO A 396 0.10 15.25 -20.59
N LYS A 397 1.14 15.63 -19.86
CA LYS A 397 2.48 15.07 -20.02
C LYS A 397 2.83 14.06 -18.94
N SER A 398 2.01 13.90 -17.90
CA SER A 398 2.24 12.96 -16.82
C SER A 398 1.75 11.55 -17.20
N GLN A 399 2.55 10.54 -16.90
CA GLN A 399 2.07 9.17 -16.91
C GLN A 399 1.20 8.93 -15.68
N ILE A 400 -0.02 8.45 -15.86
CA ILE A 400 -0.90 8.03 -14.75
C ILE A 400 -0.56 6.58 -14.42
N VAL A 401 -0.11 6.34 -13.19
CA VAL A 401 0.33 5.02 -12.70
C VAL A 401 -0.66 4.54 -11.65
N SER A 402 -1.73 3.88 -12.07
CA SER A 402 -2.54 3.10 -11.15
C SER A 402 -1.80 1.82 -10.78
N LEU A 403 -1.81 1.44 -9.49
CA LEU A 403 -1.13 0.23 -9.04
C LEU A 403 -1.99 -0.57 -8.05
N SER A 404 -1.83 -1.88 -8.10
CA SER A 404 -2.44 -2.82 -7.16
C SER A 404 -1.40 -3.76 -6.59
N GLY A 405 -1.51 -3.94 -5.30
CA GLY A 405 -0.68 -4.80 -4.48
C GLY A 405 -1.30 -4.92 -3.10
N GLY A 406 -0.51 -5.09 -2.06
CA GLY A 406 -1.07 -5.17 -0.72
C GLY A 406 -0.01 -5.15 0.36
N THR A 407 -0.48 -5.08 1.59
CA THR A 407 0.36 -5.25 2.78
C THR A 407 1.12 -6.58 2.73
N ASP A 408 0.52 -7.56 2.09
CA ASP A 408 1.02 -8.93 1.97
C ASP A 408 2.38 -9.01 1.25
N VAL A 409 2.58 -8.22 0.22
CA VAL A 409 3.85 -8.14 -0.54
C VAL A 409 4.60 -6.83 -0.28
N CYS A 410 4.02 -5.91 0.47
CA CYS A 410 4.52 -4.55 0.72
C CYS A 410 5.01 -3.83 -0.55
N SER A 411 4.35 -4.07 -1.66
CA SER A 411 4.65 -3.58 -3.00
C SER A 411 3.42 -3.69 -3.90
N ALA A 412 3.63 -3.53 -5.22
CA ALA A 412 2.62 -3.72 -6.25
C ALA A 412 3.06 -4.81 -7.24
N PHE A 413 2.15 -5.74 -7.54
CA PHE A 413 2.33 -6.76 -8.57
C PHE A 413 1.64 -6.38 -9.89
N LEU A 414 0.82 -5.31 -9.89
CA LEU A 414 0.27 -4.63 -11.05
C LEU A 414 0.64 -3.15 -10.95
N SER A 415 1.19 -2.56 -12.00
CA SER A 415 1.68 -1.18 -11.94
C SER A 415 1.82 -0.55 -13.33
N GLY A 416 2.56 0.55 -13.41
CA GLY A 416 2.89 1.25 -14.64
C GLY A 416 4.07 0.66 -15.39
N CYS A 417 4.22 1.09 -16.63
CA CYS A 417 5.38 0.81 -17.47
C CYS A 417 5.53 1.92 -18.52
N THR A 418 6.68 2.58 -18.54
CA THR A 418 6.95 3.67 -19.50
C THR A 418 7.13 3.17 -20.95
N LEU A 419 7.11 1.87 -21.20
CA LEU A 419 7.10 1.32 -22.56
C LEU A 419 5.69 1.17 -23.14
N LEU A 420 4.66 1.30 -22.31
CA LEU A 420 3.27 0.98 -22.66
C LEU A 420 2.36 2.22 -22.60
N ASP A 421 1.28 2.15 -23.35
CA ASP A 421 0.23 3.16 -23.36
C ASP A 421 -0.60 3.12 -22.06
N VAL A 422 -1.22 4.25 -21.70
CA VAL A 422 -2.18 4.37 -20.61
C VAL A 422 -3.59 4.41 -21.17
N TYR A 423 -4.42 3.48 -20.75
CA TYR A 423 -5.85 3.43 -21.08
C TYR A 423 -6.70 3.76 -19.85
N ALA A 424 -7.79 4.49 -20.04
CA ALA A 424 -8.70 4.87 -18.97
C ALA A 424 -9.25 3.65 -18.22
N GLY A 425 -9.06 3.62 -16.88
CA GLY A 425 -9.54 2.54 -16.01
C GLY A 425 -8.74 1.25 -16.06
N GLU A 426 -7.60 1.19 -16.78
CA GLU A 426 -6.72 0.03 -16.82
C GLU A 426 -5.41 0.30 -16.06
N ILE A 427 -4.94 -0.69 -15.29
CA ILE A 427 -3.55 -0.73 -14.82
C ILE A 427 -2.70 -1.25 -15.98
N GLN A 428 -1.59 -0.57 -16.30
CA GLN A 428 -0.87 -0.81 -17.55
C GLN A 428 -0.33 -2.22 -17.71
N CYS A 429 0.19 -2.84 -16.63
CA CYS A 429 0.83 -4.14 -16.77
C CYS A 429 0.89 -4.95 -15.46
N ARG A 430 1.12 -6.25 -15.62
CA ARG A 430 1.66 -7.15 -14.60
C ARG A 430 3.14 -6.82 -14.43
N THR A 431 3.63 -6.62 -13.20
CA THR A 431 5.04 -6.21 -12.99
C THR A 431 6.01 -7.35 -13.31
N LEU A 432 7.24 -7.00 -13.68
CA LEU A 432 8.28 -7.98 -13.92
C LEU A 432 8.52 -8.84 -12.67
N GLY A 433 8.74 -10.13 -12.84
CA GLY A 433 8.90 -11.10 -11.75
C GLY A 433 7.62 -11.51 -11.03
N SER A 434 6.46 -10.94 -11.39
CA SER A 434 5.17 -11.25 -10.79
C SER A 434 4.30 -12.02 -11.78
N LYS A 435 4.21 -13.34 -11.62
CA LYS A 435 3.44 -14.21 -12.52
C LYS A 435 1.96 -14.19 -12.16
N ILE A 436 1.29 -13.09 -12.52
CA ILE A 436 -0.13 -12.84 -12.25
C ILE A 436 -0.99 -13.40 -13.38
N GLU A 437 -2.07 -14.10 -12.99
CA GLU A 437 -3.10 -14.62 -13.92
C GLU A 437 -4.50 -14.40 -13.31
N ALA A 438 -5.52 -14.59 -14.15
CA ALA A 438 -6.91 -14.64 -13.73
C ALA A 438 -7.41 -16.08 -13.82
N PHE A 439 -8.03 -16.61 -12.74
CA PHE A 439 -8.56 -17.97 -12.70
C PHE A 439 -10.07 -17.98 -12.53
N ASP A 440 -10.73 -19.00 -13.16
CA ASP A 440 -12.10 -19.37 -12.82
C ASP A 440 -12.15 -20.16 -11.50
N GLU A 441 -13.35 -20.59 -11.08
CA GLU A 441 -13.54 -21.38 -9.85
C GLU A 441 -12.91 -22.77 -9.89
N HIS A 442 -12.58 -23.28 -11.08
CA HIS A 442 -11.95 -24.58 -11.31
C HIS A 442 -10.42 -24.49 -11.48
N GLY A 443 -9.86 -23.28 -11.45
CA GLY A 443 -8.42 -23.05 -11.62
C GLY A 443 -7.97 -22.98 -13.08
N HIS A 444 -8.90 -22.77 -14.04
CA HIS A 444 -8.54 -22.55 -15.43
C HIS A 444 -8.21 -21.08 -15.67
N HIS A 445 -7.22 -20.84 -16.53
CA HIS A 445 -6.84 -19.49 -16.95
C HIS A 445 -7.97 -18.80 -17.71
N LEU A 446 -8.22 -17.53 -17.37
CA LEU A 446 -9.15 -16.64 -18.06
C LEU A 446 -8.41 -15.48 -18.72
N TYR A 447 -8.79 -15.16 -19.95
CA TYR A 447 -8.31 -14.00 -20.69
C TYR A 447 -9.50 -13.26 -21.31
N GLY A 448 -9.58 -11.95 -21.08
CA GLY A 448 -10.73 -11.17 -21.54
C GLY A 448 -12.00 -11.34 -20.69
N GLU A 449 -11.96 -12.17 -19.65
CA GLU A 449 -13.04 -12.43 -18.71
C GLU A 449 -12.60 -12.12 -17.27
N VAL A 450 -13.57 -11.94 -16.38
CA VAL A 450 -13.31 -11.65 -14.96
C VAL A 450 -12.99 -12.92 -14.20
N GLY A 451 -11.87 -12.95 -13.48
CA GLY A 451 -11.44 -14.08 -12.68
C GLY A 451 -10.73 -13.67 -11.39
N GLU A 452 -10.47 -14.64 -10.53
CA GLU A 452 -9.69 -14.48 -9.32
C GLU A 452 -8.24 -14.14 -9.66
N LEU A 453 -7.69 -13.08 -9.06
CA LEU A 453 -6.27 -12.76 -9.15
C LEU A 453 -5.46 -13.83 -8.44
N VAL A 454 -4.61 -14.50 -9.19
CA VAL A 454 -3.71 -15.52 -8.68
C VAL A 454 -2.25 -15.21 -9.04
N ILE A 455 -1.33 -15.65 -8.17
CA ILE A 455 0.10 -15.55 -8.39
C ILE A 455 0.65 -16.97 -8.51
N LEU A 456 1.31 -17.27 -9.64
CA LEU A 456 1.73 -18.63 -10.01
C LEU A 456 3.22 -18.91 -9.76
N ALA A 457 3.96 -17.94 -9.25
CA ALA A 457 5.37 -18.12 -8.96
C ALA A 457 5.75 -17.32 -7.69
N PRO A 458 6.71 -17.80 -6.89
CA PRO A 458 7.16 -17.07 -5.70
C PRO A 458 7.88 -15.77 -6.07
N MET A 459 7.75 -14.77 -5.20
CA MET A 459 8.46 -13.50 -5.27
C MET A 459 9.26 -13.27 -3.98
N PRO A 460 10.44 -12.62 -4.03
CA PRO A 460 11.25 -12.37 -2.83
C PRO A 460 10.56 -11.50 -1.79
N CYS A 461 9.58 -10.67 -2.20
CA CYS A 461 8.80 -9.80 -1.34
C CYS A 461 7.62 -10.48 -0.63
N MET A 462 7.33 -11.74 -0.93
CA MET A 462 6.32 -12.49 -0.18
C MET A 462 6.70 -12.58 1.29
N PRO A 463 5.71 -12.66 2.22
CA PRO A 463 6.01 -12.78 3.63
C PRO A 463 6.91 -13.97 3.91
N ILE A 464 7.92 -13.76 4.74
CA ILE A 464 8.76 -14.89 5.20
C ILE A 464 7.99 -15.79 6.17
N TYR A 465 7.08 -15.21 6.95
CA TYR A 465 6.09 -15.86 7.81
C TYR A 465 5.11 -14.81 8.37
N PHE A 466 4.05 -15.25 9.04
CA PHE A 466 3.29 -14.41 9.95
C PHE A 466 3.82 -14.59 11.38
N TRP A 467 3.97 -13.49 12.09
CA TRP A 467 4.50 -13.53 13.46
C TRP A 467 3.59 -14.37 14.37
N ASN A 468 4.17 -15.29 15.14
CA ASN A 468 3.44 -16.25 15.99
C ASN A 468 2.46 -17.17 15.24
N ASP A 469 2.71 -17.45 13.97
CA ASP A 469 1.93 -18.43 13.19
C ASP A 469 2.60 -19.80 13.21
N LEU A 470 2.17 -20.65 14.13
CA LEU A 470 2.72 -22.01 14.26
C LEU A 470 2.50 -22.81 12.97
N ALA A 471 3.60 -23.39 12.47
CA ALA A 471 3.61 -24.17 11.22
C ALA A 471 3.07 -23.41 9.98
N ASN A 472 3.08 -22.09 10.00
CA ASN A 472 2.58 -21.24 8.92
C ASN A 472 1.11 -21.52 8.51
N LYS A 473 0.31 -22.00 9.47
CA LYS A 473 -1.08 -22.39 9.17
C LYS A 473 -1.93 -21.23 8.70
N LYS A 474 -1.88 -20.09 9.40
CA LYS A 474 -2.64 -18.88 9.00
C LYS A 474 -2.16 -18.32 7.66
N TYR A 475 -0.85 -18.44 7.40
CA TYR A 475 -0.25 -18.04 6.14
C TYR A 475 -0.81 -18.91 5.00
N PHE A 476 -0.77 -20.24 5.16
CA PHE A 476 -1.31 -21.18 4.20
C PHE A 476 -2.81 -20.94 3.95
N ASP A 477 -3.62 -20.91 5.01
CA ASP A 477 -5.08 -20.69 4.94
C ASP A 477 -5.44 -19.33 4.29
N SER A 478 -4.53 -18.36 4.32
CA SER A 478 -4.78 -17.03 3.74
C SER A 478 -4.66 -17.00 2.23
N TYR A 479 -3.80 -17.84 1.64
CA TYR A 479 -3.44 -17.69 0.23
C TYR A 479 -3.44 -18.98 -0.59
N PHE A 480 -3.30 -20.17 0.03
CA PHE A 480 -3.11 -21.44 -0.66
C PHE A 480 -4.26 -22.46 -0.45
N ASP A 481 -5.23 -22.11 0.39
CA ASP A 481 -6.37 -23.00 0.69
C ASP A 481 -7.27 -23.22 -0.54
N LYS A 482 -7.43 -22.19 -1.39
CA LYS A 482 -8.33 -22.23 -2.55
C LYS A 482 -7.79 -23.03 -3.72
N TYR A 483 -6.52 -22.85 -4.06
CA TYR A 483 -5.84 -23.53 -5.16
C TYR A 483 -4.48 -24.05 -4.70
N SER A 484 -4.25 -25.36 -4.81
CA SER A 484 -2.98 -25.97 -4.38
C SER A 484 -1.80 -25.45 -5.19
N GLY A 485 -0.75 -24.96 -4.51
CA GLY A 485 0.45 -24.41 -5.15
C GLY A 485 0.26 -23.06 -5.86
N VAL A 486 -0.86 -22.38 -5.60
CA VAL A 486 -1.20 -21.11 -6.22
C VAL A 486 -1.63 -20.11 -5.16
N TRP A 487 -1.01 -18.94 -5.13
CA TRP A 487 -1.41 -17.86 -4.25
C TRP A 487 -2.70 -17.18 -4.77
N SER A 488 -3.80 -17.31 -4.05
CA SER A 488 -5.04 -16.58 -4.29
C SER A 488 -5.03 -15.29 -3.47
N HIS A 489 -5.08 -14.13 -4.16
CA HIS A 489 -4.92 -12.85 -3.49
C HIS A 489 -6.23 -12.29 -2.91
N GLY A 490 -7.35 -12.74 -3.44
CA GLY A 490 -8.66 -12.29 -3.01
C GLY A 490 -9.14 -11.01 -3.71
N ASP A 491 -8.73 -10.80 -4.96
CA ASP A 491 -9.18 -9.72 -5.83
C ASP A 491 -9.72 -10.29 -7.15
N TRP A 492 -10.71 -9.59 -7.73
CA TRP A 492 -11.22 -9.87 -9.05
C TRP A 492 -10.56 -8.96 -10.08
N ILE A 493 -10.04 -9.59 -11.14
CA ILE A 493 -9.38 -8.90 -12.25
C ILE A 493 -9.89 -9.39 -13.60
N LYS A 494 -9.68 -8.56 -14.62
CA LYS A 494 -9.77 -8.93 -16.02
C LYS A 494 -8.51 -8.51 -16.73
N ILE A 495 -7.84 -9.44 -17.39
CA ILE A 495 -6.72 -9.15 -18.28
C ILE A 495 -7.33 -8.71 -19.62
N THR A 496 -6.97 -7.51 -20.08
CA THR A 496 -7.55 -6.92 -21.29
C THR A 496 -6.80 -7.33 -22.56
N ALA A 497 -7.32 -6.96 -23.72
CA ALA A 497 -6.64 -7.21 -25.00
C ALA A 497 -5.33 -6.41 -25.16
N HIS A 498 -5.06 -5.44 -24.30
CA HIS A 498 -3.81 -4.69 -24.23
C HIS A 498 -2.80 -5.29 -23.22
N ASP A 499 -3.09 -6.47 -22.63
CA ASP A 499 -2.40 -7.04 -21.47
C ASP A 499 -2.43 -6.14 -20.22
N GLY A 500 -3.25 -5.08 -20.23
CA GLY A 500 -3.59 -4.27 -19.09
C GLY A 500 -4.59 -4.98 -18.17
N ILE A 501 -4.81 -4.44 -16.98
CA ILE A 501 -5.66 -5.09 -15.97
C ILE A 501 -6.74 -4.13 -15.47
N ILE A 502 -7.98 -4.58 -15.51
CA ILE A 502 -9.11 -3.91 -14.84
C ILE A 502 -9.35 -4.60 -13.49
N MET A 503 -9.37 -3.80 -12.42
CA MET A 503 -9.70 -4.26 -11.07
C MET A 503 -11.19 -4.15 -10.83
N TYR A 504 -11.81 -5.23 -10.37
CA TYR A 504 -13.24 -5.28 -10.04
C TYR A 504 -13.53 -5.22 -8.53
N GLY A 505 -12.49 -5.18 -7.71
CA GLY A 505 -12.56 -5.13 -6.26
C GLY A 505 -12.22 -6.47 -5.60
N ARG A 506 -12.54 -6.59 -4.31
CA ARG A 506 -12.24 -7.78 -3.50
C ARG A 506 -13.16 -8.95 -3.88
N SER A 507 -12.59 -10.15 -4.00
CA SER A 507 -13.38 -11.37 -4.29
C SER A 507 -14.26 -11.78 -3.10
N ASP A 508 -13.84 -11.49 -1.88
CA ASP A 508 -14.62 -11.72 -0.65
C ASP A 508 -15.75 -10.68 -0.44
N ALA A 509 -15.65 -9.50 -1.07
CA ALA A 509 -16.70 -8.48 -1.12
C ALA A 509 -17.57 -8.55 -2.38
N THR A 510 -17.32 -9.52 -3.26
CA THR A 510 -18.04 -9.66 -4.53
C THR A 510 -19.53 -9.91 -4.31
N LEU A 511 -20.33 -9.22 -5.12
CA LEU A 511 -21.77 -9.40 -5.14
C LEU A 511 -22.11 -10.63 -6.00
N ASN A 512 -22.73 -11.63 -5.41
CA ASN A 512 -23.19 -12.80 -6.15
C ASN A 512 -24.70 -12.73 -6.34
N ARG A 513 -25.16 -12.56 -7.57
CA ARG A 513 -26.58 -12.44 -7.87
C ARG A 513 -27.04 -13.45 -8.91
N GLY A 514 -27.71 -14.51 -8.45
CA GLY A 514 -28.21 -15.57 -9.31
C GLY A 514 -27.11 -16.24 -10.15
N GLY A 515 -25.95 -16.51 -9.54
CA GLY A 515 -24.79 -17.12 -10.19
C GLY A 515 -23.93 -16.18 -11.03
N VAL A 516 -24.31 -14.89 -11.14
CA VAL A 516 -23.47 -13.86 -11.79
C VAL A 516 -22.73 -13.07 -10.73
N ARG A 517 -21.42 -13.00 -10.88
CA ARG A 517 -20.51 -12.23 -10.04
C ARG A 517 -20.43 -10.80 -10.55
N ILE A 518 -20.65 -9.82 -9.66
CA ILE A 518 -20.67 -8.39 -9.95
C ILE A 518 -19.61 -7.75 -9.06
N GLY A 519 -18.69 -7.02 -9.68
CA GLY A 519 -17.69 -6.25 -8.96
C GLY A 519 -18.31 -5.00 -8.31
N THR A 520 -17.97 -4.74 -7.05
CA THR A 520 -18.44 -3.51 -6.36
C THR A 520 -18.03 -2.24 -7.11
N ALA A 521 -16.86 -2.26 -7.77
CA ALA A 521 -16.37 -1.15 -8.59
C ALA A 521 -17.32 -0.77 -9.73
N GLU A 522 -18.05 -1.73 -10.33
CA GLU A 522 -19.01 -1.47 -11.40
C GLU A 522 -20.18 -0.61 -10.89
N ILE A 523 -20.65 -0.90 -9.68
CA ILE A 523 -21.70 -0.10 -9.02
C ILE A 523 -21.15 1.29 -8.69
N TYR A 524 -19.97 1.37 -8.08
CA TYR A 524 -19.37 2.65 -7.67
C TYR A 524 -19.09 3.57 -8.86
N ASN A 525 -18.69 3.04 -9.99
CA ASN A 525 -18.46 3.84 -11.22
C ASN A 525 -19.72 4.59 -11.69
N VAL A 526 -20.90 4.03 -11.48
CA VAL A 526 -22.16 4.73 -11.78
C VAL A 526 -22.47 5.75 -10.70
N LEU A 527 -22.38 5.35 -9.42
CA LEU A 527 -22.76 6.20 -8.29
C LEU A 527 -21.88 7.44 -8.18
N ASN A 528 -20.58 7.32 -8.46
CA ASN A 528 -19.65 8.45 -8.45
C ASN A 528 -20.00 9.56 -9.47
N ARG A 529 -20.76 9.21 -10.52
CA ARG A 529 -21.25 10.16 -11.56
C ARG A 529 -22.69 10.60 -11.32
N THR A 530 -23.39 9.99 -10.38
CA THR A 530 -24.78 10.30 -10.10
C THR A 530 -24.89 11.60 -9.30
N LYS A 531 -25.55 12.61 -9.88
CA LYS A 531 -25.69 13.93 -9.25
C LYS A 531 -26.38 13.83 -7.89
N GLY A 532 -25.78 14.45 -6.87
CA GLY A 532 -26.30 14.46 -5.49
C GLY A 532 -25.86 13.28 -4.64
N VAL A 533 -25.16 12.28 -5.22
CA VAL A 533 -24.50 11.21 -4.44
C VAL A 533 -23.07 11.63 -4.16
N LEU A 534 -22.71 11.71 -2.87
CA LEU A 534 -21.33 11.97 -2.42
C LEU A 534 -20.50 10.69 -2.36
N ASP A 535 -21.11 9.62 -1.89
CA ASP A 535 -20.43 8.35 -1.70
C ASP A 535 -21.45 7.20 -1.62
N SER A 536 -20.97 5.95 -1.78
CA SER A 536 -21.83 4.78 -1.77
C SER A 536 -21.11 3.54 -1.24
N LEU A 537 -21.87 2.57 -0.74
CA LEU A 537 -21.40 1.24 -0.36
C LEU A 537 -22.44 0.21 -0.79
N VAL A 538 -22.01 -0.89 -1.37
CA VAL A 538 -22.89 -1.98 -1.81
C VAL A 538 -22.47 -3.30 -1.18
N ILE A 539 -23.46 -4.08 -0.76
CA ILE A 539 -23.26 -5.44 -0.25
C ILE A 539 -24.27 -6.38 -0.90
N CYS A 540 -23.95 -7.67 -0.88
CA CYS A 540 -24.90 -8.73 -1.20
C CYS A 540 -25.05 -9.64 0.02
N VAL A 541 -26.27 -9.81 0.49
CA VAL A 541 -26.57 -10.68 1.63
C VAL A 541 -27.21 -11.96 1.11
N ASP A 542 -26.55 -13.08 1.41
CA ASP A 542 -27.00 -14.39 0.95
C ASP A 542 -28.06 -14.96 1.94
N HIS A 543 -29.10 -15.60 1.42
CA HIS A 543 -30.16 -16.26 2.17
C HIS A 543 -30.00 -17.78 2.15
N GLU A 544 -30.55 -18.46 3.15
CA GLU A 544 -30.52 -19.92 3.28
C GLU A 544 -31.17 -20.66 2.10
N ASN A 545 -32.11 -20.02 1.41
CA ASN A 545 -32.79 -20.58 0.22
C ASN A 545 -31.96 -20.44 -1.08
N GLY A 546 -30.72 -19.93 -1.01
CA GLY A 546 -29.85 -19.74 -2.16
C GLY A 546 -30.13 -18.44 -2.96
N SER A 547 -31.10 -17.61 -2.53
CA SER A 547 -31.25 -16.26 -3.08
C SER A 547 -30.30 -15.27 -2.39
N SER A 548 -30.16 -14.08 -2.96
CA SER A 548 -29.35 -13.01 -2.39
C SER A 548 -29.97 -11.65 -2.67
N ASP A 549 -29.92 -10.74 -1.70
CA ASP A 549 -30.34 -9.35 -1.83
C ASP A 549 -29.13 -8.43 -1.97
N MET A 550 -29.16 -7.60 -2.98
CA MET A 550 -28.17 -6.55 -3.19
C MET A 550 -28.67 -5.24 -2.54
N LEU A 551 -27.97 -4.77 -1.53
CA LEU A 551 -28.32 -3.57 -0.77
C LEU A 551 -27.30 -2.47 -1.08
N LEU A 552 -27.80 -1.32 -1.52
CA LEU A 552 -27.00 -0.16 -1.82
C LEU A 552 -27.23 0.92 -0.77
N PHE A 553 -26.15 1.46 -0.21
CA PHE A 553 -26.16 2.57 0.72
C PHE A 553 -25.55 3.79 0.05
N VAL A 554 -26.22 4.94 0.14
CA VAL A 554 -25.78 6.19 -0.46
C VAL A 554 -25.68 7.30 0.58
N GLN A 555 -24.58 8.04 0.54
CA GLN A 555 -24.44 9.31 1.22
C GLN A 555 -24.76 10.42 0.22
N LEU A 556 -25.67 11.33 0.58
CA LEU A 556 -26.08 12.42 -0.28
C LEU A 556 -25.41 13.74 0.11
N ASP A 557 -25.17 14.60 -0.90
CA ASP A 557 -24.67 15.96 -0.69
C ASP A 557 -25.66 16.80 0.09
N ASN A 558 -26.92 16.78 -0.35
CA ASN A 558 -28.03 17.49 0.29
C ASN A 558 -29.35 16.74 0.09
N GLY A 559 -30.27 16.92 1.05
CA GLY A 559 -31.64 16.43 0.92
C GLY A 559 -31.83 14.98 1.38
N LEU A 560 -32.98 14.43 0.98
CA LEU A 560 -33.40 13.08 1.33
C LEU A 560 -33.47 12.20 0.08
N LEU A 561 -33.11 10.96 0.22
CA LEU A 561 -33.23 9.93 -0.81
C LEU A 561 -34.72 9.77 -1.19
N ASN A 562 -35.06 10.14 -2.39
CA ASN A 562 -36.40 10.07 -2.93
C ASN A 562 -36.52 9.04 -4.06
N ASP A 563 -37.77 8.72 -4.44
CA ASP A 563 -38.02 7.70 -5.46
C ASP A 563 -37.50 8.09 -6.86
N ALA A 564 -37.39 9.40 -7.16
CA ALA A 564 -36.82 9.87 -8.41
C ALA A 564 -35.32 9.52 -8.51
N LEU A 565 -34.53 9.80 -7.46
CA LEU A 565 -33.10 9.46 -7.42
C LEU A 565 -32.90 7.94 -7.38
N LYS A 566 -33.70 7.20 -6.60
CA LYS A 566 -33.67 5.73 -6.62
C LYS A 566 -33.93 5.18 -8.04
N GLY A 567 -34.92 5.74 -8.74
CA GLY A 567 -35.27 5.37 -10.10
C GLY A 567 -34.16 5.70 -11.11
N GLU A 568 -33.50 6.85 -10.94
CA GLU A 568 -32.34 7.24 -11.73
C GLU A 568 -31.18 6.27 -11.56
N ILE A 569 -30.75 5.99 -10.33
CA ILE A 569 -29.69 5.02 -10.01
C ILE A 569 -29.99 3.66 -10.62
N LYS A 570 -31.19 3.13 -10.39
CA LYS A 570 -31.60 1.82 -10.95
C LYS A 570 -31.62 1.80 -12.47
N ARG A 571 -32.00 2.88 -13.12
CA ARG A 571 -32.00 3.03 -14.56
C ARG A 571 -30.57 3.05 -15.12
N GLU A 572 -29.69 3.88 -14.54
CA GLU A 572 -28.31 4.02 -14.98
C GLU A 572 -27.54 2.70 -14.85
N LEU A 573 -27.64 2.02 -13.69
CA LEU A 573 -27.03 0.71 -13.49
C LEU A 573 -27.51 -0.32 -14.51
N ARG A 574 -28.83 -0.33 -14.83
CA ARG A 574 -29.40 -1.23 -15.84
C ARG A 574 -28.90 -0.92 -17.25
N GLN A 575 -28.77 0.35 -17.60
CA GLN A 575 -28.37 0.77 -18.94
C GLN A 575 -26.86 0.59 -19.19
N GLN A 576 -26.03 0.94 -18.19
CA GLN A 576 -24.58 0.87 -18.37
C GLN A 576 -24.03 -0.55 -18.23
N TYR A 577 -24.68 -1.39 -17.41
CA TYR A 577 -24.24 -2.74 -17.17
C TYR A 577 -25.33 -3.78 -17.49
N SER A 578 -26.21 -4.10 -16.54
CA SER A 578 -27.30 -5.08 -16.76
C SER A 578 -28.39 -5.00 -15.69
N PRO A 579 -29.56 -5.65 -15.91
CA PRO A 579 -30.58 -5.75 -14.87
C PRO A 579 -30.10 -6.36 -13.54
N ARG A 580 -29.03 -7.17 -13.58
CA ARG A 580 -28.47 -7.82 -12.38
C ARG A 580 -27.68 -6.86 -11.48
N HIS A 581 -27.22 -5.72 -12.01
CA HIS A 581 -26.56 -4.67 -11.25
C HIS A 581 -27.52 -3.75 -10.48
N VAL A 582 -28.82 -3.92 -10.71
CA VAL A 582 -29.84 -3.09 -10.06
C VAL A 582 -30.05 -3.57 -8.63
N PRO A 583 -29.79 -2.74 -7.59
CA PRO A 583 -29.99 -3.12 -6.21
C PRO A 583 -31.46 -3.38 -5.89
N ASP A 584 -31.72 -4.32 -4.99
CA ASP A 584 -33.05 -4.62 -4.49
C ASP A 584 -33.56 -3.44 -3.66
N ASP A 585 -32.73 -2.97 -2.71
CA ASP A 585 -33.01 -1.80 -1.91
C ASP A 585 -31.89 -0.76 -1.94
N ILE A 586 -32.27 0.52 -1.78
CA ILE A 586 -31.36 1.65 -1.67
C ILE A 586 -31.68 2.42 -0.39
N PHE A 587 -30.69 2.58 0.47
CA PHE A 587 -30.79 3.26 1.75
C PHE A 587 -29.91 4.51 1.78
N GLN A 588 -30.38 5.57 2.45
CA GLN A 588 -29.56 6.74 2.76
C GLN A 588 -28.87 6.52 4.09
N VAL A 589 -27.58 6.89 4.13
CA VAL A 589 -26.75 6.90 5.34
C VAL A 589 -26.07 8.25 5.51
N SER A 590 -25.70 8.58 6.74
CA SER A 590 -25.01 9.84 7.05
C SER A 590 -23.57 9.86 6.54
N ALA A 591 -22.90 8.71 6.52
CA ALA A 591 -21.55 8.54 5.98
C ALA A 591 -21.28 7.07 5.63
N ILE A 592 -20.38 6.85 4.65
CA ILE A 592 -19.88 5.53 4.32
C ILE A 592 -18.71 5.15 5.23
N PRO A 593 -18.67 3.92 5.80
CA PRO A 593 -17.61 3.49 6.69
C PRO A 593 -16.31 3.14 5.94
N TYR A 594 -15.21 3.71 6.43
CA TYR A 594 -13.88 3.51 5.88
C TYR A 594 -12.90 3.04 6.95
N THR A 595 -11.91 2.25 6.53
CA THR A 595 -10.70 2.03 7.31
C THR A 595 -9.88 3.33 7.39
N LEU A 596 -8.95 3.43 8.35
CA LEU A 596 -7.99 4.53 8.43
C LEU A 596 -7.15 4.69 7.13
N SER A 597 -6.88 3.57 6.43
CA SER A 597 -6.20 3.57 5.13
C SER A 597 -7.11 3.93 3.94
N GLY A 598 -8.37 4.31 4.16
CA GLY A 598 -9.30 4.75 3.12
C GLY A 598 -9.95 3.63 2.30
N LYS A 599 -10.02 2.39 2.82
CA LYS A 599 -10.77 1.29 2.19
C LYS A 599 -12.19 1.24 2.72
N LYS A 600 -13.17 1.03 1.84
CA LYS A 600 -14.58 0.80 2.22
C LYS A 600 -14.73 -0.50 2.99
N LEU A 601 -15.66 -0.51 3.96
CA LEU A 601 -15.87 -1.64 4.86
C LEU A 601 -17.03 -2.54 4.40
N GLU A 602 -17.03 -2.98 3.12
CA GLU A 602 -18.12 -3.81 2.57
C GLU A 602 -18.31 -5.10 3.36
N LEU A 603 -17.25 -5.86 3.61
CA LEU A 603 -17.34 -7.15 4.30
C LEU A 603 -17.82 -7.03 5.75
N PRO A 604 -17.33 -6.09 6.59
CA PRO A 604 -17.92 -5.85 7.90
C PRO A 604 -19.41 -5.50 7.86
N ILE A 605 -19.83 -4.66 6.91
CA ILE A 605 -21.23 -4.31 6.76
C ILE A 605 -22.06 -5.53 6.33
N LYS A 606 -21.58 -6.33 5.37
CA LYS A 606 -22.22 -7.61 5.00
C LYS A 606 -22.42 -8.50 6.23
N LYS A 607 -21.42 -8.64 7.11
CA LYS A 607 -21.52 -9.45 8.35
C LYS A 607 -22.57 -8.91 9.31
N ILE A 608 -22.71 -7.57 9.47
CA ILE A 608 -23.75 -6.95 10.29
C ILE A 608 -25.12 -7.30 9.73
N PHE A 609 -25.32 -7.20 8.43
CA PHE A 609 -26.58 -7.56 7.77
C PHE A 609 -26.87 -9.07 7.79
N SER A 610 -25.84 -9.91 7.88
CA SER A 610 -25.96 -11.37 8.08
C SER A 610 -26.17 -11.76 9.56
N GLY A 611 -26.32 -10.80 10.49
CA GLY A 611 -26.68 -11.07 11.89
C GLY A 611 -25.56 -10.96 12.91
N MET A 612 -24.33 -10.63 12.49
CA MET A 612 -23.23 -10.41 13.44
C MET A 612 -23.38 -9.06 14.15
N THR A 613 -22.98 -8.98 15.43
CA THR A 613 -22.94 -7.70 16.14
C THR A 613 -21.81 -6.81 15.62
N VAL A 614 -21.93 -5.49 15.77
CA VAL A 614 -20.93 -4.53 15.30
C VAL A 614 -19.56 -4.82 15.87
N GLU A 615 -19.45 -5.13 17.17
CA GLU A 615 -18.18 -5.40 17.86
C GLU A 615 -17.47 -6.64 17.34
N LYS A 616 -18.23 -7.62 16.82
CA LYS A 616 -17.67 -8.83 16.21
C LYS A 616 -17.38 -8.66 14.72
N ALA A 617 -18.12 -7.79 14.04
CA ALA A 617 -17.98 -7.60 12.60
C ALA A 617 -16.80 -6.70 12.24
N VAL A 618 -16.49 -5.70 13.07
CA VAL A 618 -15.43 -4.72 12.81
C VAL A 618 -14.77 -4.24 14.11
N SER A 619 -13.44 -4.06 14.06
CA SER A 619 -12.75 -3.30 15.10
C SER A 619 -12.96 -1.82 14.83
N VAL A 620 -13.74 -1.16 15.69
CA VAL A 620 -14.05 0.27 15.55
C VAL A 620 -12.81 1.17 15.61
N ASP A 621 -11.72 0.66 16.18
CA ASP A 621 -10.45 1.39 16.34
C ASP A 621 -9.64 1.55 15.05
N ILE A 622 -9.97 0.79 14.01
CA ILE A 622 -9.35 0.92 12.68
C ILE A 622 -10.18 1.76 11.71
N MET A 623 -11.26 2.36 12.19
CA MET A 623 -12.19 3.13 11.37
C MET A 623 -11.94 4.62 11.43
N ARG A 624 -12.04 5.27 10.28
CA ARG A 624 -11.93 6.72 10.14
C ARG A 624 -13.16 7.45 10.70
N ASN A 625 -14.35 6.85 10.61
CA ASN A 625 -15.64 7.46 10.89
C ASN A 625 -16.58 6.47 11.60
N ARG A 626 -16.31 6.18 12.86
CA ARG A 626 -17.00 5.16 13.67
C ARG A 626 -18.52 5.39 13.76
N GLU A 627 -18.95 6.65 13.81
CA GLU A 627 -20.36 7.04 13.94
C GLU A 627 -21.21 6.55 12.76
N SER A 628 -20.59 6.35 11.58
CA SER A 628 -21.29 5.83 10.41
C SER A 628 -21.94 4.47 10.65
N LEU A 629 -21.39 3.63 11.53
CA LEU A 629 -21.93 2.28 11.80
C LEU A 629 -23.33 2.31 12.44
N LEU A 630 -23.69 3.39 13.11
CA LEU A 630 -25.01 3.52 13.77
C LEU A 630 -26.16 3.41 12.76
N ASP A 631 -26.00 4.04 11.60
CA ASP A 631 -27.01 3.96 10.53
C ASP A 631 -27.15 2.53 10.01
N PHE A 632 -26.02 1.87 9.74
CA PHE A 632 -26.01 0.51 9.23
C PHE A 632 -26.60 -0.50 10.24
N GLU A 633 -26.31 -0.33 11.52
CA GLU A 633 -26.90 -1.16 12.56
C GLU A 633 -28.42 -0.96 12.65
N ALA A 634 -28.89 0.29 12.62
CA ALA A 634 -30.30 0.62 12.63
C ALA A 634 -31.04 0.05 11.42
N ILE A 635 -30.49 0.27 10.21
CA ILE A 635 -31.06 -0.24 8.94
C ILE A 635 -31.08 -1.77 8.96
N SER A 636 -30.01 -2.43 9.41
CA SER A 636 -29.94 -3.90 9.44
C SER A 636 -31.00 -4.54 10.35
N LYS A 637 -31.32 -3.89 11.48
CA LYS A 637 -32.39 -4.34 12.40
C LYS A 637 -33.79 -4.22 11.77
N ILE A 638 -34.01 -3.19 10.97
CA ILE A 638 -35.29 -2.98 10.26
C ILE A 638 -35.40 -3.97 9.09
N TRP A 639 -34.37 -4.03 8.25
CA TRP A 639 -34.34 -4.87 7.05
C TRP A 639 -34.51 -6.38 7.35
N ARG A 640 -33.89 -6.88 8.42
CA ARG A 640 -34.05 -8.29 8.84
C ARG A 640 -35.43 -8.65 9.39
N ARG A 641 -36.27 -7.65 9.71
CA ARG A 641 -37.65 -7.87 10.18
C ARG A 641 -38.66 -7.78 9.05
N SER A 642 -38.30 -7.21 7.92
CA SER A 642 -39.11 -7.16 6.70
C SER A 642 -38.95 -8.43 5.87
#